data_2d1784b0b1db2788cc036a09ee354e32
#
_entry.id   2d1784b0b1db2788cc036a09ee354e32
#
_cell.length_a   1.000
_cell.length_b   1.000
_cell.length_c   1.000
_cell.angle_alpha   90.00
_cell.angle_beta   90.00
_cell.angle_gamma   90.00
#
_symmetry.space_group_name_H-M   'P 1'
#
loop_
_entity.id
_entity.type
_entity.pdbx_description
1 polymer ?
#
loop_
_entity_poly.entity_id
_entity_poly.type
_entity_poly.pdbx_seq_one_letter_code
_entity_poly.pdbx_strand_id
1 'polypeptide(L)'
;MMCAGAGATLVLALAGVGPVTVHSVDPPTDLAGEWHCAVGDDPKFAAPELDESDWKAIALPDTKRVCVGAVVWLRQHIAVDEAQREAPLGLAMGIVDGAHDIYIDGARIGGDGDVDAHVSPIQRGQAFTIPPEAVARGAFVVAVRIGNDPALFDADPSRRLVPDGPIMIGRMPGVNEQAAAVVERAITERSLGFLAMSLVFSFIALYHVLLWFLRRDLVGYLWFGLTGILVTTWLAITELRSTTWLPIDGVTAGVVGNFFGTLVNASFIEFVWRFVQRKPPTKPWRAYQAVLVAIAFVGFIPTVGLALSVSIPVILCKIMMPVAGLVLVIRWTMKGSRDARILLVGFLIGAIAAPAEVYVLNQGVKLPVSPADVSFLCFMIVMAVALAAQFTRTLKDVDEKNRELRDTNASIARFVPFGFLDALGKRTVSEVQRGDAQVREMAVMFCDLRGFTTLAESLGPQETFRFINDYLARMEPEVYRGAGFINQYLGDGIMALFPSQEGPPPRSGADGAVTGAIGMCRALDKLNDARTKAGLAPVRIGIGVHIGRLMIGTIGGGEQLDGGVIGDCVNASARLEGMTKMYATNLLISGEVVAKLDGVRPVLRHLDTVTAKGKTEPMSIYEVLDVDPSRDVKASTLETFTDAQRQYRAGAFKEALAMFERVLAIDPDDGAARLLRERCHTLMTYPPDAWTGVYAMSAK
;
A
#
# COMPACT_ATOMS: atom_id res chain seq x y z
N MET A 1 15.75 89.84 22.75
CA MET A 1 15.38 88.42 22.66
C MET A 1 14.04 88.24 21.96
N MET A 2 13.79 88.93 20.85
CA MET A 2 12.50 88.88 20.13
C MET A 2 12.68 88.87 18.59
N CYS A 3 13.79 88.51 18.07
CA CYS A 3 13.95 88.44 16.60
C CYS A 3 14.34 87.08 16.03
N ALA A 4 14.47 86.01 16.85
CA ALA A 4 14.83 84.69 16.34
C ALA A 4 13.63 83.78 15.99
N GLY A 5 12.44 84.11 16.46
CA GLY A 5 11.23 83.31 16.21
C GLY A 5 10.50 83.60 14.89
N ALA A 6 10.70 84.77 14.29
CA ALA A 6 9.99 85.15 13.05
C ALA A 6 10.66 84.61 11.75
N GLY A 7 11.93 84.29 11.82
CA GLY A 7 12.64 83.76 10.67
C GLY A 7 12.35 82.26 10.38
N ALA A 8 12.17 81.48 11.43
CA ALA A 8 11.85 80.03 11.30
C ALA A 8 10.43 79.79 10.78
N THR A 9 9.49 80.66 11.12
CA THR A 9 8.09 80.55 10.68
C THR A 9 7.91 80.98 9.22
N LEU A 10 8.80 81.84 8.71
CA LEU A 10 8.74 82.30 7.30
C LEU A 10 9.25 81.30 6.28
N VAL A 11 10.22 80.49 6.66
CA VAL A 11 10.78 79.42 5.79
C VAL A 11 9.78 78.24 5.65
N LEU A 12 8.93 78.01 6.68
CA LEU A 12 7.95 76.95 6.71
C LEU A 12 6.65 77.28 5.90
N ALA A 13 6.44 78.57 5.55
CA ALA A 13 5.21 79.01 4.84
C ALA A 13 5.26 78.83 3.32
N LEU A 14 6.41 78.43 2.73
CA LEU A 14 6.58 78.34 1.27
C LEU A 14 6.35 76.95 0.68
N ALA A 15 6.22 75.87 1.53
CA ALA A 15 6.16 74.50 1.05
C ALA A 15 4.76 73.87 1.05
N GLY A 16 3.69 74.56 1.42
CA GLY A 16 2.31 74.07 1.33
C GLY A 16 1.93 72.98 2.36
N VAL A 17 2.85 72.38 3.06
CA VAL A 17 2.62 71.35 4.10
C VAL A 17 3.10 71.96 5.45
N GLY A 18 2.20 71.99 6.45
CA GLY A 18 2.54 72.45 7.80
C GLY A 18 3.47 71.44 8.49
N PRO A 19 4.41 71.94 9.36
CA PRO A 19 5.30 71.03 10.10
C PRO A 19 4.46 70.11 11.01
N VAL A 20 4.92 68.82 11.09
CA VAL A 20 4.39 67.93 12.14
C VAL A 20 4.94 68.34 13.47
N THR A 21 4.03 68.75 14.42
CA THR A 21 4.41 69.25 15.73
C THR A 21 4.49 68.11 16.73
N VAL A 22 5.64 67.98 17.38
CA VAL A 22 5.86 66.98 18.44
C VAL A 22 5.46 67.61 19.78
N HIS A 23 4.27 67.31 20.25
CA HIS A 23 3.71 67.81 21.51
C HIS A 23 4.10 66.92 22.71
N SER A 24 4.35 65.66 22.49
CA SER A 24 4.80 64.72 23.53
C SER A 24 5.93 63.85 23.01
N VAL A 25 6.81 63.44 23.90
CA VAL A 25 7.95 62.54 23.61
C VAL A 25 7.88 61.27 24.48
N ASP A 26 6.94 61.20 25.39
CA ASP A 26 6.66 60.08 26.24
C ASP A 26 5.13 59.98 26.49
N PRO A 27 4.41 59.11 25.83
CA PRO A 27 4.89 58.11 24.84
C PRO A 27 5.46 58.80 23.58
N PRO A 28 6.32 58.10 22.78
CA PRO A 28 6.83 58.57 21.51
C PRO A 28 5.71 58.99 20.55
N THR A 29 5.93 60.09 19.83
CA THR A 29 5.04 60.59 18.80
C THR A 29 5.28 59.84 17.49
N ASP A 30 4.23 59.31 16.87
CA ASP A 30 4.25 58.79 15.52
C ASP A 30 4.25 59.94 14.50
N LEU A 31 5.26 59.94 13.62
CA LEU A 31 5.39 60.91 12.52
C LEU A 31 4.54 60.52 11.30
N ALA A 32 3.49 59.72 11.50
CA ALA A 32 2.50 59.45 10.47
C ALA A 32 1.91 60.77 9.95
N GLY A 33 1.77 60.88 8.65
CA GLY A 33 1.25 62.07 8.01
C GLY A 33 1.84 62.29 6.61
N GLU A 34 1.78 63.52 6.16
CA GLU A 34 2.24 63.88 4.82
C GLU A 34 3.77 64.05 4.77
N TRP A 35 4.43 63.25 3.95
CA TRP A 35 5.85 63.30 3.67
C TRP A 35 6.06 63.68 2.19
N HIS A 36 7.18 64.31 1.86
CA HIS A 36 7.58 64.56 0.47
C HIS A 36 8.55 63.49 0.03
N CYS A 37 8.37 63.03 -1.25
CA CYS A 37 9.27 62.07 -1.79
C CYS A 37 9.82 62.46 -3.17
N ALA A 38 11.08 62.10 -3.42
CA ALA A 38 11.76 62.21 -4.72
C ALA A 38 12.52 60.96 -5.07
N VAL A 39 12.66 60.71 -6.36
CA VAL A 39 13.43 59.58 -6.93
C VAL A 39 14.75 60.13 -7.46
N GLY A 40 15.85 59.49 -7.13
CA GLY A 40 17.19 59.87 -7.55
C GLY A 40 18.17 59.77 -6.39
N ASP A 41 19.44 59.88 -6.67
CA ASP A 41 20.49 59.79 -5.70
C ASP A 41 21.37 61.06 -5.69
N ASP A 42 20.77 62.19 -5.28
CA ASP A 42 21.47 63.44 -5.12
C ASP A 42 21.68 63.78 -3.63
N PRO A 43 22.91 63.86 -3.12
CA PRO A 43 23.16 64.22 -1.73
C PRO A 43 22.56 65.55 -1.27
N LYS A 44 22.29 66.47 -2.21
CA LYS A 44 21.64 67.75 -1.93
C LYS A 44 20.24 67.57 -1.38
N PHE A 45 19.59 66.44 -1.61
CA PHE A 45 18.27 66.11 -1.09
C PHE A 45 18.22 66.06 0.45
N ALA A 46 19.37 65.94 1.12
CA ALA A 46 19.46 66.08 2.57
C ALA A 46 19.46 67.52 3.09
N ALA A 47 19.75 68.51 2.23
CA ALA A 47 19.96 69.88 2.68
C ALA A 47 18.66 70.56 3.24
N PRO A 48 18.72 71.28 4.34
CA PRO A 48 17.51 71.84 4.97
C PRO A 48 16.78 72.89 4.13
N GLU A 49 17.52 73.62 3.29
CA GLU A 49 17.00 74.74 2.50
C GLU A 49 16.58 74.31 1.05
N LEU A 50 16.39 73.01 0.84
CA LEU A 50 16.01 72.47 -0.47
C LEU A 50 14.58 72.91 -0.81
N ASP A 51 14.39 73.36 -2.08
CA ASP A 51 13.04 73.56 -2.65
C ASP A 51 12.38 72.22 -2.96
N GLU A 52 11.28 71.91 -2.32
CA GLU A 52 10.51 70.69 -2.42
C GLU A 52 9.27 70.83 -3.35
N SER A 53 9.15 71.96 -4.07
CA SER A 53 7.97 72.24 -4.88
C SER A 53 7.67 71.17 -5.97
N ASP A 54 8.71 70.52 -6.45
CA ASP A 54 8.62 69.42 -7.43
C ASP A 54 8.51 68.03 -6.82
N TRP A 55 8.54 67.91 -5.49
CA TRP A 55 8.45 66.64 -4.79
C TRP A 55 7.01 66.18 -4.68
N LYS A 56 6.81 64.88 -4.66
CA LYS A 56 5.46 64.28 -4.53
C LYS A 56 5.10 64.12 -3.06
N ALA A 57 3.91 64.63 -2.69
CA ALA A 57 3.36 64.37 -1.38
C ALA A 57 2.88 62.92 -1.25
N ILE A 58 3.24 62.26 -0.14
CA ILE A 58 2.81 60.92 0.20
C ILE A 58 2.36 60.89 1.67
N ALA A 59 1.34 60.13 1.98
CA ALA A 59 0.90 59.91 3.35
C ALA A 59 1.50 58.59 3.88
N LEU A 60 2.30 58.63 4.93
CA LEU A 60 2.84 57.42 5.56
C LEU A 60 1.94 56.95 6.71
N PRO A 61 1.72 55.65 6.83
CA PRO A 61 2.11 54.58 5.92
C PRO A 61 1.18 54.48 4.70
N ASP A 62 1.65 54.92 3.54
CA ASP A 62 0.86 54.89 2.30
C ASP A 62 0.98 53.54 1.60
N THR A 63 -0.17 53.04 1.16
CA THR A 63 -0.24 51.83 0.37
C THR A 63 -0.18 52.06 -1.16
N LYS A 64 -0.17 53.32 -1.61
CA LYS A 64 -0.14 53.69 -3.04
C LYS A 64 1.29 53.84 -3.59
N ARG A 65 1.49 53.43 -4.87
CA ARG A 65 2.78 53.50 -5.56
C ARG A 65 3.09 54.92 -6.07
N VAL A 66 3.50 55.80 -5.18
CA VAL A 66 3.74 57.22 -5.57
C VAL A 66 5.22 57.46 -5.88
N CYS A 67 6.14 56.84 -5.14
CA CYS A 67 7.58 56.97 -5.32
C CYS A 67 8.22 55.60 -5.59
N VAL A 68 8.69 55.38 -6.81
CA VAL A 68 9.31 54.11 -7.24
C VAL A 68 10.64 54.43 -7.92
N GLY A 69 11.75 53.90 -7.41
CA GLY A 69 13.08 54.07 -7.97
C GLY A 69 14.13 53.23 -7.23
N ALA A 70 15.35 53.16 -7.78
CA ALA A 70 16.44 52.46 -7.13
C ALA A 70 16.87 53.13 -5.83
N VAL A 71 16.83 54.45 -5.78
CA VAL A 71 17.02 55.26 -4.58
C VAL A 71 15.88 56.26 -4.47
N VAL A 72 15.30 56.34 -3.28
CA VAL A 72 14.17 57.21 -2.96
C VAL A 72 14.56 58.05 -1.72
N TRP A 73 14.23 59.35 -1.76
CA TRP A 73 14.37 60.22 -0.63
C TRP A 73 12.98 60.55 -0.10
N LEU A 74 12.86 60.54 1.23
CA LEU A 74 11.68 60.98 1.99
C LEU A 74 12.08 62.18 2.84
N ARG A 75 11.23 63.19 2.91
CA ARG A 75 11.48 64.40 3.71
C ARG A 75 10.25 64.81 4.47
N GLN A 76 10.47 65.28 5.69
CA GLN A 76 9.42 65.85 6.53
C GLN A 76 9.98 66.98 7.41
N HIS A 77 9.23 68.05 7.59
CA HIS A 77 9.55 69.15 8.50
C HIS A 77 8.97 68.87 9.87
N ILE A 78 9.79 68.93 10.91
CA ILE A 78 9.41 68.63 12.28
C ILE A 78 9.50 69.91 13.10
N ALA A 79 8.47 70.23 13.88
CA ALA A 79 8.50 71.29 14.91
C ALA A 79 8.44 70.59 16.28
N VAL A 80 9.23 71.07 17.24
CA VAL A 80 9.27 70.53 18.60
C VAL A 80 8.80 71.58 19.59
N ASP A 81 7.83 71.22 20.39
CA ASP A 81 7.29 72.12 21.44
C ASP A 81 8.42 72.54 22.41
N GLU A 82 8.29 73.78 22.91
CA GLU A 82 9.32 74.39 23.82
C GLU A 82 9.61 73.51 25.04
N ALA A 83 8.61 72.85 25.58
CA ALA A 83 8.71 71.95 26.72
C ALA A 83 9.53 70.69 26.45
N GLN A 84 9.78 70.32 25.15
CA GLN A 84 10.48 69.11 24.76
C GLN A 84 11.91 69.38 24.23
N ARG A 85 12.30 70.66 24.08
CA ARG A 85 13.60 71.08 23.45
C ARG A 85 14.87 70.68 24.21
N GLU A 86 14.75 70.43 25.51
CA GLU A 86 15.86 69.99 26.35
C GLU A 86 15.96 68.47 26.49
N ALA A 87 14.99 67.70 25.94
CA ALA A 87 14.98 66.25 26.03
C ALA A 87 15.95 65.62 25.03
N PRO A 88 16.65 64.55 25.42
CA PRO A 88 17.45 63.76 24.47
C PRO A 88 16.47 62.99 23.59
N LEU A 89 16.28 63.47 22.34
CA LEU A 89 15.34 62.86 21.39
C LEU A 89 16.06 61.86 20.47
N GLY A 90 15.33 60.82 20.10
CA GLY A 90 15.72 59.86 19.09
C GLY A 90 14.63 59.71 18.03
N LEU A 91 15.05 59.40 16.82
CA LEU A 91 14.20 59.06 15.71
C LEU A 91 14.33 57.56 15.45
N ALA A 92 13.20 56.87 15.52
CA ALA A 92 13.12 55.43 15.16
C ALA A 92 12.43 55.26 13.83
N MET A 93 13.04 54.50 12.96
CA MET A 93 12.41 54.07 11.70
C MET A 93 11.63 52.78 11.93
N GLY A 94 10.45 52.67 11.35
CA GLY A 94 9.75 51.41 11.25
C GLY A 94 10.50 50.37 10.41
N ILE A 95 9.80 49.38 9.94
CA ILE A 95 10.36 48.31 9.07
C ILE A 95 10.62 48.90 7.67
N VAL A 96 11.87 48.98 7.25
CA VAL A 96 12.28 49.46 5.92
C VAL A 96 12.88 48.31 5.14
N ASP A 97 12.27 47.97 4.00
CA ASP A 97 12.73 46.80 3.18
C ASP A 97 14.00 47.08 2.35
N GLY A 98 14.66 48.21 2.53
CA GLY A 98 15.91 48.58 1.88
C GLY A 98 16.93 49.17 2.84
N ALA A 99 18.21 49.27 2.41
CA ALA A 99 19.19 50.01 3.15
C ALA A 99 18.75 51.47 3.22
N HIS A 100 19.00 52.14 4.36
CA HIS A 100 18.62 53.52 4.52
C HIS A 100 19.61 54.33 5.37
N ASP A 101 19.72 55.57 5.00
CA ASP A 101 20.45 56.60 5.75
C ASP A 101 19.51 57.67 6.23
N ILE A 102 19.70 58.18 7.44
CA ILE A 102 18.88 59.18 8.07
C ILE A 102 19.70 60.46 8.27
N TYR A 103 19.14 61.55 7.86
CA TYR A 103 19.77 62.90 7.95
C TYR A 103 18.85 63.85 8.76
N ILE A 104 19.48 64.67 9.59
CA ILE A 104 18.84 65.79 10.23
C ILE A 104 19.55 67.08 9.79
N ASP A 105 18.79 67.99 9.13
CA ASP A 105 19.33 69.25 8.58
C ASP A 105 20.60 69.06 7.73
N GLY A 106 20.64 68.00 6.89
CA GLY A 106 21.77 67.69 6.03
C GLY A 106 22.87 66.86 6.67
N ALA A 107 22.90 66.70 7.98
CA ALA A 107 23.87 65.87 8.69
C ALA A 107 23.39 64.42 8.82
N ARG A 108 24.15 63.44 8.40
CA ARG A 108 23.81 61.98 8.59
C ARG A 108 23.93 61.63 10.07
N ILE A 109 22.85 61.16 10.66
CA ILE A 109 22.78 60.74 12.07
C ILE A 109 22.88 59.22 12.23
N GLY A 110 22.62 58.46 11.21
CA GLY A 110 22.68 56.99 11.20
C GLY A 110 22.03 56.37 10.01
N GLY A 111 21.76 55.09 10.12
CA GLY A 111 21.12 54.29 9.06
C GLY A 111 21.28 52.81 9.33
N ASP A 112 20.65 51.96 8.53
CA ASP A 112 20.80 50.52 8.60
C ASP A 112 21.00 49.93 7.21
N GLY A 113 21.94 48.99 7.11
CA GLY A 113 22.44 48.49 5.81
C GLY A 113 23.48 49.44 5.19
N ASP A 114 23.73 49.27 3.90
CA ASP A 114 24.61 50.13 3.12
C ASP A 114 23.91 50.45 1.78
N VAL A 115 23.49 51.72 1.62
CA VAL A 115 22.77 52.21 0.44
C VAL A 115 23.66 52.16 -0.80
N ASP A 116 24.95 52.47 -0.64
CA ASP A 116 25.92 52.56 -1.74
C ASP A 116 26.41 51.17 -2.18
N ALA A 117 26.60 50.26 -1.21
CA ALA A 117 26.94 48.86 -1.48
C ALA A 117 25.72 47.95 -1.73
N HIS A 118 24.53 48.52 -1.68
CA HIS A 118 23.25 47.80 -1.87
C HIS A 118 23.04 46.64 -0.89
N VAL A 119 23.56 46.74 0.34
CA VAL A 119 23.43 45.71 1.38
C VAL A 119 22.16 45.97 2.19
N SER A 120 21.16 45.15 2.02
CA SER A 120 19.88 45.24 2.78
C SER A 120 20.11 44.98 4.27
N PRO A 121 19.49 45.76 5.17
CA PRO A 121 19.64 45.66 6.60
C PRO A 121 19.03 44.37 7.18
N ILE A 122 19.56 43.97 8.32
CA ILE A 122 18.87 43.10 9.25
C ILE A 122 17.97 44.00 10.12
N GLN A 123 16.67 43.92 9.96
CA GLN A 123 15.71 44.79 10.66
C GLN A 123 15.83 44.61 12.18
N ARG A 124 16.33 45.66 12.88
CA ARG A 124 16.58 45.58 14.33
C ARG A 124 15.69 46.52 15.16
N GLY A 125 14.94 47.45 14.53
CA GLY A 125 14.17 48.43 15.24
C GLY A 125 15.05 49.33 16.10
N GLN A 126 15.96 50.08 15.45
CA GLN A 126 16.89 50.94 16.14
C GLN A 126 16.48 52.40 16.05
N ALA A 127 16.63 53.15 17.14
CA ALA A 127 16.48 54.57 17.15
C ALA A 127 17.85 55.29 17.06
N PHE A 128 17.87 56.38 16.35
CA PHE A 128 19.05 57.23 16.13
C PHE A 128 18.90 58.54 16.89
N THR A 129 19.94 58.92 17.62
CA THR A 129 19.93 60.15 18.43
C THR A 129 19.88 61.37 17.53
N ILE A 130 18.89 62.28 17.76
CA ILE A 130 18.80 63.57 17.09
C ILE A 130 19.80 64.53 17.73
N PRO A 131 20.59 65.29 16.93
CA PRO A 131 21.55 66.25 17.47
C PRO A 131 20.85 67.25 18.41
N PRO A 132 21.34 67.43 19.65
CA PRO A 132 20.71 68.32 20.61
C PRO A 132 20.56 69.77 20.12
N GLU A 133 21.43 70.20 19.24
CA GLU A 133 21.41 71.52 18.61
C GLU A 133 20.18 71.67 17.67
N ALA A 134 19.78 70.61 16.96
CA ALA A 134 18.60 70.63 16.12
C ALA A 134 17.32 70.69 16.97
N VAL A 135 17.26 69.91 18.07
CA VAL A 135 16.14 69.90 19.02
C VAL A 135 16.01 71.28 19.69
N ALA A 136 17.11 71.86 20.10
CA ALA A 136 17.11 73.20 20.76
C ALA A 136 16.61 74.34 19.84
N ARG A 137 16.82 74.24 18.51
CA ARG A 137 16.25 75.19 17.54
C ARG A 137 14.74 75.15 17.45
N GLY A 138 14.11 74.05 17.88
CA GLY A 138 12.68 73.87 17.91
C GLY A 138 12.08 73.48 16.54
N ALA A 139 12.86 73.42 15.47
CA ALA A 139 12.46 72.91 14.18
C ALA A 139 13.67 72.36 13.40
N PHE A 140 13.47 71.27 12.69
CA PHE A 140 14.48 70.65 11.83
C PHE A 140 13.81 69.82 10.71
N VAL A 141 14.63 69.47 9.72
CA VAL A 141 14.19 68.62 8.61
C VAL A 141 14.76 67.21 8.78
N VAL A 142 13.85 66.22 8.73
CA VAL A 142 14.23 64.83 8.63
C VAL A 142 14.27 64.45 7.14
N ALA A 143 15.37 63.94 6.67
CA ALA A 143 15.52 63.37 5.36
C ALA A 143 15.99 61.91 5.46
N VAL A 144 15.34 61.01 4.72
CA VAL A 144 15.68 59.58 4.71
C VAL A 144 15.98 59.17 3.29
N ARG A 145 17.22 58.71 3.04
CA ARG A 145 17.67 58.10 1.80
C ARG A 145 17.44 56.59 1.89
N ILE A 146 16.63 56.05 1.02
CA ILE A 146 16.32 54.60 0.99
C ILE A 146 16.82 54.06 -0.33
N GLY A 147 17.72 53.09 -0.27
CA GLY A 147 18.26 52.38 -1.43
C GLY A 147 17.75 50.95 -1.53
N ASN A 148 17.56 50.49 -2.73
CA ASN A 148 17.25 49.11 -3.04
C ASN A 148 18.41 48.50 -3.83
N ASP A 149 18.60 47.20 -3.69
CA ASP A 149 19.47 46.44 -4.57
C ASP A 149 19.00 46.61 -6.02
N PRO A 150 19.78 47.17 -6.95
CA PRO A 150 19.33 47.38 -8.33
C PRO A 150 18.87 46.11 -9.00
N ALA A 151 19.52 44.97 -8.72
CA ALA A 151 19.15 43.70 -9.30
C ALA A 151 17.79 43.18 -8.78
N LEU A 152 17.44 43.48 -7.54
CA LEU A 152 16.13 43.16 -6.98
C LEU A 152 15.07 44.16 -7.46
N PHE A 153 15.43 45.40 -7.68
CA PHE A 153 14.56 46.43 -8.24
C PHE A 153 14.23 46.16 -9.73
N ASP A 154 15.21 45.75 -10.52
CA ASP A 154 15.03 45.35 -11.90
C ASP A 154 14.13 44.10 -12.02
N ALA A 155 14.21 43.22 -11.05
CA ALA A 155 13.38 42.03 -10.99
C ALA A 155 11.92 42.32 -10.61
N ASP A 156 11.70 43.30 -9.72
CA ASP A 156 10.37 43.76 -9.29
C ASP A 156 10.33 45.28 -9.11
N PRO A 157 10.12 46.03 -10.19
CA PRO A 157 10.00 47.51 -10.15
C PRO A 157 8.84 48.00 -9.28
N SER A 158 7.95 47.09 -8.86
CA SER A 158 6.81 47.43 -8.01
C SER A 158 7.14 47.38 -6.51
N ARG A 159 8.36 47.00 -6.14
CA ARG A 159 8.82 46.92 -4.75
C ARG A 159 8.80 48.30 -4.11
N ARG A 160 8.23 48.35 -2.92
CA ARG A 160 8.09 49.60 -2.17
C ARG A 160 9.34 49.88 -1.34
N LEU A 161 9.83 51.09 -1.45
CA LEU A 161 10.90 51.63 -0.60
C LEU A 161 10.36 52.58 0.48
N VAL A 162 9.14 52.35 0.95
CA VAL A 162 8.52 53.18 1.96
C VAL A 162 8.52 52.42 3.30
N PRO A 163 8.77 53.08 4.43
CA PRO A 163 8.74 52.44 5.74
C PRO A 163 7.38 51.79 6.00
N ASP A 164 7.44 50.55 6.44
CA ASP A 164 6.28 49.71 6.73
C ASP A 164 6.09 49.61 8.24
N GLY A 165 5.65 50.69 8.83
CA GLY A 165 5.45 50.82 10.25
C GLY A 165 5.67 52.29 10.70
N PRO A 166 5.41 52.61 11.99
CA PRO A 166 5.51 53.98 12.47
C PRO A 166 6.94 54.48 12.42
N ILE A 167 7.10 55.69 11.93
CA ILE A 167 8.33 56.48 12.16
C ILE A 167 8.06 57.29 13.44
N MET A 168 8.87 57.05 14.46
CA MET A 168 8.60 57.58 15.80
C MET A 168 9.68 58.52 16.24
N ILE A 169 9.31 59.61 16.88
CA ILE A 169 10.20 60.48 17.59
C ILE A 169 9.82 60.48 19.09
N GLY A 170 10.83 60.32 19.93
CA GLY A 170 10.57 60.24 21.37
C GLY A 170 11.87 60.36 22.18
N ARG A 171 11.71 60.30 23.52
CA ARG A 171 12.83 60.36 24.43
C ARG A 171 13.67 59.09 24.39
N MET A 172 14.99 59.24 24.28
CA MET A 172 15.93 58.16 24.46
C MET A 172 16.07 57.74 25.93
N PRO A 173 16.13 56.45 26.31
CA PRO A 173 16.13 55.25 25.46
C PRO A 173 14.74 54.71 25.09
N GLY A 174 13.64 55.26 25.59
CA GLY A 174 12.28 54.73 25.48
C GLY A 174 11.83 54.52 24.02
N VAL A 175 12.14 55.47 23.12
CA VAL A 175 11.80 55.32 21.68
C VAL A 175 12.55 54.13 21.04
N ASN A 176 13.76 53.83 21.49
CA ASN A 176 14.53 52.69 21.00
C ASN A 176 13.91 51.36 21.45
N GLU A 177 13.51 51.29 22.73
CA GLU A 177 12.80 50.07 23.25
C GLU A 177 11.47 49.84 22.54
N GLN A 178 10.73 50.92 22.28
CA GLN A 178 9.46 50.82 21.59
C GLN A 178 9.63 50.45 20.12
N ALA A 179 10.63 50.98 19.43
CA ALA A 179 10.94 50.61 18.07
C ALA A 179 11.34 49.15 17.97
N ALA A 180 12.19 48.67 18.87
CA ALA A 180 12.57 47.25 18.93
C ALA A 180 11.36 46.36 19.19
N ALA A 181 10.48 46.72 20.12
CA ALA A 181 9.25 45.98 20.43
C ALA A 181 8.27 45.92 19.24
N VAL A 182 8.10 47.04 18.49
CA VAL A 182 7.26 47.08 17.28
C VAL A 182 7.83 46.13 16.20
N VAL A 183 9.11 46.20 15.94
CA VAL A 183 9.75 45.33 14.94
C VAL A 183 9.73 43.85 15.37
N GLU A 184 10.04 43.57 16.64
CA GLU A 184 9.98 42.22 17.19
C GLU A 184 8.59 41.62 17.09
N ARG A 185 7.55 42.41 17.45
CA ARG A 185 6.16 41.98 17.35
C ARG A 185 5.76 41.70 15.92
N ALA A 186 6.07 42.58 14.97
CA ALA A 186 5.74 42.38 13.56
C ALA A 186 6.46 41.13 12.97
N ILE A 187 7.74 40.92 13.32
CA ILE A 187 8.49 39.73 12.93
C ILE A 187 7.86 38.47 13.55
N THR A 188 7.51 38.53 14.85
CA THR A 188 6.94 37.36 15.55
C THR A 188 5.58 36.97 14.97
N GLU A 189 4.68 37.95 14.79
CA GLU A 189 3.35 37.68 14.21
C GLU A 189 3.45 37.07 12.81
N ARG A 190 4.34 37.57 11.95
CA ARG A 190 4.60 37.02 10.62
C ARG A 190 5.23 35.63 10.68
N SER A 191 6.25 35.44 11.55
CA SER A 191 6.97 34.19 11.68
C SER A 191 6.13 33.06 12.25
N LEU A 192 5.20 33.34 13.19
CA LEU A 192 4.32 32.33 13.79
C LEU A 192 3.39 31.71 12.76
N GLY A 193 2.73 32.51 11.93
CA GLY A 193 1.88 32.01 10.85
C GLY A 193 2.64 31.10 9.89
N PHE A 194 3.81 31.56 9.47
CA PHE A 194 4.69 30.83 8.58
C PHE A 194 5.22 29.52 9.20
N LEU A 195 5.67 29.56 10.47
CA LEU A 195 6.16 28.36 11.16
C LEU A 195 5.06 27.31 11.31
N ALA A 196 3.84 27.73 11.64
CA ALA A 196 2.69 26.81 11.72
C ALA A 196 2.42 26.12 10.38
N MET A 197 2.41 26.86 9.27
CA MET A 197 2.23 26.31 7.94
C MET A 197 3.38 25.37 7.53
N SER A 198 4.62 25.79 7.81
CA SER A 198 5.81 24.98 7.50
C SER A 198 5.85 23.67 8.27
N LEU A 199 5.40 23.67 9.53
CA LEU A 199 5.26 22.43 10.32
C LEU A 199 4.24 21.48 9.69
N VAL A 200 3.08 21.99 9.27
CA VAL A 200 2.04 21.18 8.61
C VAL A 200 2.57 20.59 7.30
N PHE A 201 3.22 21.40 6.48
CA PHE A 201 3.82 20.94 5.21
C PHE A 201 4.90 19.88 5.45
N SER A 202 5.78 20.12 6.42
CA SER A 202 6.85 19.16 6.78
C SER A 202 6.27 17.84 7.29
N PHE A 203 5.23 17.89 8.11
CA PHE A 203 4.57 16.70 8.62
C PHE A 203 3.94 15.89 7.48
N ILE A 204 3.18 16.54 6.59
CA ILE A 204 2.58 15.88 5.43
C ILE A 204 3.67 15.27 4.53
N ALA A 205 4.73 16.02 4.27
CA ALA A 205 5.83 15.57 3.42
C ALA A 205 6.55 14.34 4.01
N LEU A 206 6.91 14.42 5.30
CA LEU A 206 7.60 13.35 6.01
C LEU A 206 6.74 12.08 6.11
N TYR A 207 5.44 12.24 6.37
CA TYR A 207 4.49 11.12 6.37
C TYR A 207 4.50 10.37 5.04
N HIS A 208 4.53 11.07 3.90
CA HIS A 208 4.55 10.43 2.59
C HIS A 208 5.90 9.78 2.27
N VAL A 209 7.01 10.37 2.71
CA VAL A 209 8.32 9.71 2.60
C VAL A 209 8.34 8.43 3.44
N LEU A 210 7.78 8.45 4.65
CA LEU A 210 7.68 7.26 5.51
C LEU A 210 6.82 6.16 4.86
N LEU A 211 5.68 6.53 4.27
CA LEU A 211 4.87 5.56 3.52
C LEU A 211 5.64 4.91 2.37
N TRP A 212 6.45 5.68 1.66
CA TRP A 212 7.32 5.11 0.62
C TRP A 212 8.40 4.19 1.21
N PHE A 213 8.95 4.48 2.38
CA PHE A 213 9.88 3.57 3.06
C PHE A 213 9.26 2.22 3.37
N LEU A 214 7.99 2.20 3.77
CA LEU A 214 7.23 1.00 4.04
C LEU A 214 6.80 0.26 2.76
N ARG A 215 6.59 0.99 1.67
CA ARG A 215 6.12 0.48 0.39
C ARG A 215 6.89 1.11 -0.77
N ARG A 216 8.04 0.51 -1.10
CA ARG A 216 8.98 1.00 -2.11
C ARG A 216 8.41 1.08 -3.54
N ASP A 217 7.37 0.33 -3.83
CA ASP A 217 6.63 0.35 -5.08
C ASP A 217 5.86 1.66 -5.32
N LEU A 218 5.54 2.40 -4.25
CA LEU A 218 4.77 3.63 -4.31
C LEU A 218 5.66 4.87 -4.54
N VAL A 219 6.39 4.89 -5.64
CA VAL A 219 7.37 5.96 -5.94
C VAL A 219 6.74 7.37 -6.02
N GLY A 220 5.45 7.48 -6.31
CA GLY A 220 4.72 8.75 -6.29
C GLY A 220 4.71 9.43 -4.91
N TYR A 221 4.67 8.65 -3.83
CA TYR A 221 4.72 9.16 -2.45
C TYR A 221 6.07 9.78 -2.11
N LEU A 222 7.17 9.17 -2.58
CA LEU A 222 8.50 9.75 -2.43
C LEU A 222 8.58 11.13 -3.07
N TRP A 223 8.15 11.24 -4.32
CA TRP A 223 8.25 12.51 -5.05
C TRP A 223 7.33 13.58 -4.49
N PHE A 224 6.14 13.21 -3.99
CA PHE A 224 5.26 14.14 -3.29
C PHE A 224 5.91 14.65 -1.99
N GLY A 225 6.46 13.75 -1.17
CA GLY A 225 7.14 14.12 0.06
C GLY A 225 8.38 14.96 -0.20
N LEU A 226 9.20 14.60 -1.20
CA LEU A 226 10.37 15.38 -1.60
C LEU A 226 9.99 16.79 -2.06
N THR A 227 8.94 16.91 -2.87
CA THR A 227 8.42 18.22 -3.30
C THR A 227 7.99 19.06 -2.09
N GLY A 228 7.28 18.46 -1.13
CA GLY A 228 6.88 19.15 0.10
C GLY A 228 8.06 19.62 0.94
N ILE A 229 9.10 18.81 1.11
CA ILE A 229 10.33 19.20 1.81
C ILE A 229 11.02 20.37 1.10
N LEU A 230 11.16 20.30 -0.23
CA LEU A 230 11.77 21.37 -1.01
C LEU A 230 11.00 22.68 -0.91
N VAL A 231 9.66 22.62 -0.96
CA VAL A 231 8.79 23.80 -0.77
C VAL A 231 8.96 24.38 0.63
N THR A 232 8.92 23.57 1.67
CA THR A 232 9.11 24.05 3.05
C THR A 232 10.46 24.71 3.23
N THR A 233 11.52 24.12 2.65
CA THR A 233 12.87 24.70 2.71
C THR A 233 12.93 26.01 1.94
N TRP A 234 12.34 26.07 0.75
CA TRP A 234 12.26 27.29 -0.06
C TRP A 234 11.54 28.41 0.69
N LEU A 235 10.37 28.13 1.24
CA LEU A 235 9.61 29.09 2.04
C LEU A 235 10.40 29.54 3.28
N ALA A 236 11.03 28.60 4.01
CA ALA A 236 11.83 28.93 5.17
C ALA A 236 12.94 29.93 4.87
N ILE A 237 13.65 29.75 3.77
CA ILE A 237 14.74 30.64 3.36
C ILE A 237 14.19 32.02 2.95
N THR A 238 13.08 32.06 2.21
CA THR A 238 12.51 33.30 1.70
C THR A 238 11.86 34.15 2.79
N GLU A 239 11.22 33.54 3.77
CA GLU A 239 10.49 34.25 4.83
C GLU A 239 11.32 34.51 6.07
N LEU A 240 12.20 33.60 6.50
CA LEU A 240 13.01 33.76 7.71
C LEU A 240 14.26 34.61 7.52
N ARG A 241 14.63 34.96 6.28
CA ARG A 241 15.81 35.79 5.99
C ARG A 241 15.82 37.13 6.68
N SER A 242 14.64 37.74 6.86
CA SER A 242 14.45 39.03 7.50
C SER A 242 14.39 38.95 9.04
N THR A 243 14.55 37.75 9.60
CA THR A 243 14.52 37.52 11.05
C THR A 243 15.92 37.39 11.62
N THR A 244 16.08 37.61 12.91
CA THR A 244 17.34 37.31 13.63
C THR A 244 17.65 35.83 13.69
N TRP A 245 16.69 34.95 13.32
CA TRP A 245 16.81 33.49 13.36
C TRP A 245 17.63 32.94 12.19
N LEU A 246 17.59 33.58 11.03
CA LEU A 246 18.36 33.21 9.86
C LEU A 246 18.99 34.46 9.23
N PRO A 247 20.09 35.01 9.81
CA PRO A 247 20.68 36.25 9.40
C PRO A 247 21.53 36.07 8.13
N ILE A 248 20.89 35.89 6.98
CA ILE A 248 21.51 35.84 5.66
C ILE A 248 21.14 37.08 4.87
N ASP A 249 22.10 37.59 4.10
CA ASP A 249 21.87 38.73 3.22
C ASP A 249 20.84 38.41 2.12
N GLY A 250 20.25 39.49 1.58
CA GLY A 250 19.18 39.35 0.59
C GLY A 250 19.60 38.64 -0.70
N VAL A 251 20.88 38.82 -1.11
CA VAL A 251 21.42 38.20 -2.33
C VAL A 251 21.59 36.71 -2.12
N THR A 252 22.23 36.32 -1.02
CA THR A 252 22.38 34.88 -0.67
C THR A 252 21.03 34.23 -0.51
N ALA A 253 20.08 34.84 0.17
CA ALA A 253 18.70 34.31 0.32
C ALA A 253 18.00 34.16 -1.03
N GLY A 254 18.17 35.14 -1.93
CA GLY A 254 17.62 35.11 -3.28
C GLY A 254 18.19 33.96 -4.11
N VAL A 255 19.50 33.77 -4.09
CA VAL A 255 20.23 32.69 -4.79
C VAL A 255 19.79 31.32 -4.28
N VAL A 256 19.82 31.13 -2.96
CA VAL A 256 19.45 29.85 -2.32
C VAL A 256 17.95 29.56 -2.49
N GLY A 257 17.10 30.58 -2.33
CA GLY A 257 15.66 30.44 -2.57
C GLY A 257 15.35 30.07 -4.02
N ASN A 258 16.05 30.69 -4.98
CA ASN A 258 15.92 30.36 -6.40
C ASN A 258 16.35 28.90 -6.71
N PHE A 259 17.41 28.41 -6.08
CA PHE A 259 17.87 27.03 -6.17
C PHE A 259 16.75 26.06 -5.74
N PHE A 260 16.24 26.20 -4.52
CA PHE A 260 15.19 25.33 -4.01
C PHE A 260 13.89 25.45 -4.81
N GLY A 261 13.46 26.67 -5.17
CA GLY A 261 12.26 26.90 -5.99
C GLY A 261 12.36 26.25 -7.37
N THR A 262 13.56 26.19 -7.96
CA THR A 262 13.76 25.48 -9.23
C THR A 262 13.70 23.97 -9.07
N LEU A 263 14.25 23.43 -7.99
CA LEU A 263 14.16 22.01 -7.65
C LEU A 263 12.73 21.58 -7.34
N VAL A 264 11.90 22.44 -6.74
CA VAL A 264 10.45 22.19 -6.55
C VAL A 264 9.80 21.90 -7.89
N ASN A 265 10.04 22.72 -8.92
CA ASN A 265 9.47 22.49 -10.23
C ASN A 265 9.91 21.14 -10.83
N ALA A 266 11.20 20.80 -10.72
CA ALA A 266 11.72 19.54 -11.24
C ALA A 266 11.12 18.31 -10.54
N SER A 267 10.98 18.35 -9.20
CA SER A 267 10.39 17.27 -8.41
C SER A 267 8.89 17.14 -8.62
N PHE A 268 8.20 18.26 -8.75
CA PHE A 268 6.75 18.30 -8.92
C PHE A 268 6.27 17.63 -10.22
N ILE A 269 6.99 17.80 -11.35
CA ILE A 269 6.59 17.12 -12.59
C ILE A 269 6.79 15.60 -12.48
N GLU A 270 7.85 15.14 -11.80
CA GLU A 270 8.04 13.71 -11.57
C GLU A 270 6.90 13.15 -10.73
N PHE A 271 6.47 13.88 -9.69
CA PHE A 271 5.31 13.54 -8.90
C PHE A 271 4.04 13.43 -9.76
N VAL A 272 3.68 14.49 -10.51
CA VAL A 272 2.48 14.54 -11.37
C VAL A 272 2.45 13.37 -12.34
N TRP A 273 3.59 13.08 -12.97
CA TRP A 273 3.69 12.01 -13.93
C TRP A 273 3.48 10.64 -13.30
N ARG A 274 4.15 10.37 -12.18
CA ARG A 274 4.04 9.09 -11.48
C ARG A 274 2.70 8.89 -10.81
N PHE A 275 2.09 9.96 -10.34
CA PHE A 275 0.77 9.91 -9.73
C PHE A 275 -0.30 9.46 -10.75
N VAL A 276 -0.28 10.03 -11.96
CA VAL A 276 -1.30 9.72 -12.98
C VAL A 276 -0.96 8.47 -13.80
N GLN A 277 0.28 8.34 -14.26
CA GLN A 277 0.70 7.29 -15.19
C GLN A 277 1.31 6.07 -14.51
N ARG A 278 1.69 6.17 -13.24
CA ARG A 278 2.44 5.13 -12.49
C ARG A 278 3.72 4.67 -13.21
N LYS A 279 4.23 5.47 -14.12
CA LYS A 279 5.42 5.20 -14.94
C LYS A 279 6.39 6.38 -14.82
N PRO A 280 7.68 6.19 -15.08
CA PRO A 280 8.61 7.31 -15.14
C PRO A 280 8.28 8.24 -16.31
N PRO A 281 8.63 9.54 -16.21
CA PRO A 281 8.48 10.49 -17.30
C PRO A 281 9.20 10.04 -18.56
N THR A 282 8.70 10.50 -19.71
CA THR A 282 9.32 10.23 -21.00
C THR A 282 10.68 10.94 -21.15
N LYS A 283 11.52 10.47 -22.09
CA LYS A 283 12.86 11.04 -22.31
C LYS A 283 12.87 12.56 -22.48
N PRO A 284 11.97 13.21 -23.26
CA PRO A 284 11.93 14.68 -23.37
C PRO A 284 11.69 15.38 -22.02
N TRP A 285 10.80 14.83 -21.19
CA TRP A 285 10.52 15.37 -19.86
C TRP A 285 11.71 15.25 -18.93
N ARG A 286 12.44 14.14 -18.98
CA ARG A 286 13.67 13.95 -18.21
C ARG A 286 14.78 14.89 -18.65
N ALA A 287 14.91 15.14 -19.97
CA ALA A 287 15.84 16.12 -20.47
C ALA A 287 15.51 17.52 -19.95
N TYR A 288 14.22 17.88 -19.94
CA TYR A 288 13.77 19.14 -19.37
C TYR A 288 14.03 19.26 -17.86
N GLN A 289 13.79 18.21 -17.08
CA GLN A 289 14.13 18.16 -15.67
C GLN A 289 15.64 18.32 -15.44
N ALA A 290 16.47 17.66 -16.24
CA ALA A 290 17.92 17.81 -16.18
C ALA A 290 18.38 19.24 -16.43
N VAL A 291 17.75 19.96 -17.39
CA VAL A 291 18.01 21.38 -17.64
C VAL A 291 17.63 22.22 -16.42
N LEU A 292 16.47 21.98 -15.80
CA LEU A 292 16.08 22.72 -14.59
C LEU A 292 17.05 22.48 -13.43
N VAL A 293 17.46 21.23 -13.23
CA VAL A 293 18.46 20.89 -12.19
C VAL A 293 19.80 21.58 -12.49
N ALA A 294 20.23 21.57 -13.75
CA ALA A 294 21.46 22.26 -14.15
C ALA A 294 21.38 23.78 -13.88
N ILE A 295 20.24 24.41 -14.24
CA ILE A 295 19.95 25.82 -13.96
C ILE A 295 20.00 26.09 -12.44
N ALA A 296 19.43 25.20 -11.61
CA ALA A 296 19.46 25.33 -10.18
C ALA A 296 20.90 25.35 -9.64
N PHE A 297 21.76 24.41 -10.06
CA PHE A 297 23.15 24.33 -9.60
C PHE A 297 24.02 25.46 -10.13
N VAL A 298 23.88 25.83 -11.40
CA VAL A 298 24.60 26.98 -11.97
C VAL A 298 24.15 28.28 -11.28
N GLY A 299 22.86 28.38 -10.97
CA GLY A 299 22.30 29.50 -10.22
C GLY A 299 22.80 29.60 -8.77
N PHE A 300 23.51 28.62 -8.25
CA PHE A 300 24.12 28.69 -6.92
C PHE A 300 25.40 29.53 -6.88
N ILE A 301 25.94 29.90 -8.03
CA ILE A 301 27.05 30.86 -8.14
C ILE A 301 26.43 32.26 -7.96
N PRO A 302 26.82 33.05 -6.91
CA PRO A 302 26.10 34.30 -6.57
C PRO A 302 25.95 35.28 -7.73
N THR A 303 27.01 35.57 -8.44
CA THR A 303 27.01 36.48 -9.59
C THR A 303 26.17 36.00 -10.79
N VAL A 304 26.21 34.69 -11.06
CA VAL A 304 25.46 34.07 -12.16
C VAL A 304 24.02 33.82 -11.74
N GLY A 305 23.80 33.40 -10.47
CA GLY A 305 22.49 33.09 -9.92
C GLY A 305 21.57 34.28 -9.90
N LEU A 306 22.08 35.45 -9.54
CA LEU A 306 21.31 36.69 -9.57
C LEU A 306 20.91 37.06 -10.99
N ALA A 307 21.84 37.02 -11.95
CA ALA A 307 21.56 37.27 -13.36
C ALA A 307 20.56 36.26 -13.96
N LEU A 308 20.65 34.98 -13.58
CA LEU A 308 19.72 33.94 -14.02
C LEU A 308 18.33 34.10 -13.39
N SER A 309 18.24 34.56 -12.14
CA SER A 309 16.95 34.70 -11.45
C SER A 309 16.03 35.73 -12.12
N VAL A 310 16.62 36.76 -12.71
CA VAL A 310 15.91 37.85 -13.44
C VAL A 310 15.87 37.63 -14.94
N SER A 311 16.58 36.64 -15.47
CA SER A 311 16.59 36.41 -16.93
C SER A 311 15.25 35.88 -17.42
N ILE A 312 14.68 36.55 -18.43
CA ILE A 312 13.39 36.17 -19.05
C ILE A 312 13.35 34.72 -19.51
N PRO A 313 14.40 34.13 -20.15
CA PRO A 313 14.39 32.74 -20.54
C PRO A 313 14.24 31.77 -19.38
N VAL A 314 14.90 32.04 -18.24
CA VAL A 314 14.81 31.17 -17.03
C VAL A 314 13.43 31.29 -16.38
N ILE A 315 12.88 32.50 -16.31
CA ILE A 315 11.53 32.74 -15.81
C ILE A 315 10.51 31.99 -16.69
N LEU A 316 10.63 32.10 -18.00
CA LEU A 316 9.76 31.39 -18.94
C LEU A 316 9.87 29.86 -18.78
N CYS A 317 11.08 29.33 -18.62
CA CYS A 317 11.27 27.90 -18.34
C CYS A 317 10.55 27.46 -17.05
N LYS A 318 10.60 28.25 -16.00
CA LYS A 318 9.91 27.95 -14.73
C LYS A 318 8.38 28.01 -14.88
N ILE A 319 7.85 28.98 -15.59
CA ILE A 319 6.40 29.15 -15.85
C ILE A 319 5.89 28.06 -16.81
N MET A 320 6.66 27.69 -17.82
CA MET A 320 6.26 26.62 -18.75
C MET A 320 5.99 25.30 -18.07
N MET A 321 6.68 25.00 -16.95
CA MET A 321 6.54 23.74 -16.25
C MET A 321 5.13 23.52 -15.66
N PRO A 322 4.59 24.42 -14.82
CA PRO A 322 3.22 24.26 -14.31
C PRO A 322 2.17 24.33 -15.43
N VAL A 323 2.38 25.16 -16.45
CA VAL A 323 1.47 25.25 -17.62
C VAL A 323 1.45 23.93 -18.37
N ALA A 324 2.61 23.36 -18.69
CA ALA A 324 2.69 22.06 -19.35
C ALA A 324 2.14 20.93 -18.48
N GLY A 325 2.36 20.99 -17.18
CA GLY A 325 1.75 20.09 -16.20
C GLY A 325 0.22 20.16 -16.23
N LEU A 326 -0.33 21.36 -16.24
CA LEU A 326 -1.78 21.59 -16.36
C LEU A 326 -2.35 21.03 -17.67
N VAL A 327 -1.71 21.31 -18.80
CA VAL A 327 -2.11 20.77 -20.12
C VAL A 327 -2.12 19.23 -20.10
N LEU A 328 -1.10 18.62 -19.54
CA LEU A 328 -1.04 17.15 -19.39
C LEU A 328 -2.19 16.64 -18.52
N VAL A 329 -2.44 17.26 -17.38
CA VAL A 329 -3.52 16.88 -16.45
C VAL A 329 -4.89 17.01 -17.14
N ILE A 330 -5.14 18.11 -17.87
CA ILE A 330 -6.37 18.28 -18.65
C ILE A 330 -6.50 17.15 -19.68
N ARG A 331 -5.44 16.87 -20.45
CA ARG A 331 -5.45 15.79 -21.45
C ARG A 331 -5.74 14.42 -20.83
N TRP A 332 -5.18 14.11 -19.68
CA TRP A 332 -5.45 12.86 -18.98
C TRP A 332 -6.85 12.80 -18.37
N THR A 333 -7.36 13.94 -17.90
CA THR A 333 -8.75 14.07 -17.43
C THR A 333 -9.74 13.78 -18.57
N MET A 334 -9.49 14.34 -19.77
CA MET A 334 -10.30 14.08 -20.96
C MET A 334 -10.25 12.59 -21.38
N LYS A 335 -9.16 11.88 -21.09
CA LYS A 335 -9.03 10.44 -21.28
C LYS A 335 -9.70 9.60 -20.17
N GLY A 336 -10.44 10.23 -19.26
CA GLY A 336 -11.19 9.54 -18.20
C GLY A 336 -10.40 9.20 -16.94
N SER A 337 -9.15 9.65 -16.79
CA SER A 337 -8.35 9.39 -15.59
C SER A 337 -8.96 10.05 -14.36
N ARG A 338 -9.33 9.25 -13.37
CA ARG A 338 -9.86 9.74 -12.07
C ARG A 338 -8.79 10.50 -11.28
N ASP A 339 -7.56 10.02 -11.30
CA ASP A 339 -6.44 10.62 -10.57
C ASP A 339 -6.06 11.98 -11.17
N ALA A 340 -6.13 12.12 -12.51
CA ALA A 340 -5.95 13.40 -13.18
C ALA A 340 -7.03 14.43 -12.82
N ARG A 341 -8.29 14.02 -12.61
CA ARG A 341 -9.36 14.93 -12.18
C ARG A 341 -9.10 15.55 -10.80
N ILE A 342 -8.54 14.77 -9.89
CA ILE A 342 -8.19 15.26 -8.56
C ILE A 342 -7.04 16.27 -8.65
N LEU A 343 -6.00 15.97 -9.44
CA LEU A 343 -4.93 16.93 -9.73
C LEU A 343 -5.45 18.23 -10.33
N LEU A 344 -6.42 18.13 -11.23
CA LEU A 344 -7.01 19.31 -11.87
C LEU A 344 -7.65 20.25 -10.84
N VAL A 345 -8.32 19.69 -9.83
CA VAL A 345 -8.88 20.51 -8.73
C VAL A 345 -7.77 21.27 -8.01
N GLY A 346 -6.64 20.62 -7.69
CA GLY A 346 -5.49 21.28 -7.08
C GLY A 346 -4.90 22.40 -7.96
N PHE A 347 -4.77 22.19 -9.26
CA PHE A 347 -4.31 23.21 -10.19
C PHE A 347 -5.29 24.39 -10.30
N LEU A 348 -6.60 24.14 -10.25
CA LEU A 348 -7.63 25.19 -10.28
C LEU A 348 -7.58 26.07 -9.02
N ILE A 349 -7.36 25.47 -7.85
CA ILE A 349 -7.15 26.22 -6.60
C ILE A 349 -5.94 27.16 -6.75
N GLY A 350 -4.81 26.66 -7.26
CA GLY A 350 -3.62 27.48 -7.53
C GLY A 350 -3.86 28.58 -8.56
N ALA A 351 -4.62 28.30 -9.61
CA ALA A 351 -4.95 29.26 -10.65
C ALA A 351 -5.83 30.43 -10.13
N ILE A 352 -6.61 30.21 -9.09
CA ILE A 352 -7.40 31.27 -8.43
C ILE A 352 -6.51 32.05 -7.44
N ALA A 353 -5.68 31.37 -6.70
CA ALA A 353 -4.87 31.97 -5.65
C ALA A 353 -3.76 32.88 -6.21
N ALA A 354 -3.14 32.50 -7.34
CA ALA A 354 -2.07 33.30 -7.91
C ALA A 354 -2.49 34.74 -8.30
N PRO A 355 -3.61 34.97 -9.00
CA PRO A 355 -4.12 36.32 -9.21
C PRO A 355 -4.52 37.05 -7.91
N ALA A 356 -5.09 36.31 -6.94
CA ALA A 356 -5.42 36.88 -5.63
C ALA A 356 -4.17 37.37 -4.88
N GLU A 357 -3.08 36.60 -4.93
CA GLU A 357 -1.80 37.00 -4.38
C GLU A 357 -1.27 38.28 -5.02
N VAL A 358 -1.25 38.33 -6.34
CA VAL A 358 -0.83 39.52 -7.11
C VAL A 358 -1.71 40.73 -6.78
N TYR A 359 -3.02 40.51 -6.62
CA TYR A 359 -3.94 41.60 -6.23
C TYR A 359 -3.66 42.11 -4.81
N VAL A 360 -3.50 41.21 -3.82
CA VAL A 360 -3.18 41.57 -2.43
C VAL A 360 -1.84 42.31 -2.37
N LEU A 361 -0.81 41.80 -3.03
CA LEU A 361 0.50 42.46 -3.12
C LEU A 361 0.37 43.87 -3.74
N ASN A 362 -0.43 44.03 -4.80
CA ASN A 362 -0.64 45.32 -5.45
C ASN A 362 -1.39 46.31 -4.55
N GLN A 363 -2.26 45.85 -3.65
CA GLN A 363 -2.96 46.70 -2.70
C GLN A 363 -2.10 47.06 -1.48
N GLY A 364 -0.92 46.42 -1.35
CA GLY A 364 -0.02 46.59 -0.19
C GLY A 364 -0.58 46.03 1.13
N VAL A 365 -1.58 45.20 1.05
CA VAL A 365 -2.14 44.54 2.24
C VAL A 365 -1.20 43.39 2.61
N LYS A 366 -0.64 43.45 3.84
CA LYS A 366 0.15 42.35 4.41
C LYS A 366 -0.81 41.46 5.20
N LEU A 367 -1.00 40.24 4.71
CA LEU A 367 -1.77 39.23 5.41
C LEU A 367 -0.82 38.35 6.23
N PRO A 368 -1.22 37.89 7.42
CA PRO A 368 -0.41 36.94 8.23
C PRO A 368 -0.14 35.61 7.50
N VAL A 369 -1.01 35.24 6.57
CA VAL A 369 -0.87 34.07 5.69
C VAL A 369 -1.28 34.52 4.29
N SER A 370 -0.43 34.25 3.30
CA SER A 370 -0.70 34.66 1.91
C SER A 370 -1.77 33.76 1.25
N PRO A 371 -2.53 34.28 0.24
CA PRO A 371 -3.40 33.46 -0.57
C PRO A 371 -2.69 32.29 -1.26
N ALA A 372 -1.42 32.47 -1.63
CA ALA A 372 -0.59 31.42 -2.22
C ALA A 372 -0.30 30.29 -1.21
N ASP A 373 0.02 30.62 0.03
CA ASP A 373 0.27 29.64 1.09
C ASP A 373 -0.97 28.83 1.41
N VAL A 374 -2.13 29.49 1.54
CA VAL A 374 -3.43 28.81 1.75
C VAL A 374 -3.74 27.86 0.58
N SER A 375 -3.54 28.32 -0.63
CA SER A 375 -3.73 27.51 -1.85
C SER A 375 -2.83 26.29 -1.86
N PHE A 376 -1.57 26.47 -1.52
CA PHE A 376 -0.62 25.38 -1.46
C PHE A 376 -0.98 24.36 -0.37
N LEU A 377 -1.43 24.83 0.80
CA LEU A 377 -1.95 23.95 1.85
C LEU A 377 -3.17 23.16 1.36
N CYS A 378 -4.13 23.82 0.74
CA CYS A 378 -5.29 23.15 0.16
C CYS A 378 -4.87 22.10 -0.89
N PHE A 379 -3.92 22.45 -1.76
CA PHE A 379 -3.35 21.51 -2.74
C PHE A 379 -2.72 20.29 -2.05
N MET A 380 -1.89 20.51 -1.02
CA MET A 380 -1.24 19.42 -0.27
C MET A 380 -2.26 18.51 0.41
N ILE A 381 -3.32 19.06 1.01
CA ILE A 381 -4.40 18.28 1.64
C ILE A 381 -5.15 17.46 0.58
N VAL A 382 -5.55 18.09 -0.53
CA VAL A 382 -6.25 17.39 -1.63
C VAL A 382 -5.40 16.23 -2.14
N MET A 383 -4.09 16.45 -2.31
CA MET A 383 -3.17 15.43 -2.77
C MET A 383 -2.94 14.32 -1.76
N ALA A 384 -2.83 14.66 -0.47
CA ALA A 384 -2.71 13.66 0.59
C ALA A 384 -3.95 12.75 0.64
N VAL A 385 -5.15 13.33 0.54
CA VAL A 385 -6.41 12.57 0.44
C VAL A 385 -6.46 11.71 -0.83
N ALA A 386 -6.02 12.24 -1.97
CA ALA A 386 -5.96 11.52 -3.24
C ALA A 386 -5.01 10.29 -3.16
N LEU A 387 -3.83 10.50 -2.59
CA LEU A 387 -2.86 9.42 -2.38
C LEU A 387 -3.41 8.36 -1.41
N ALA A 388 -4.04 8.76 -0.30
CA ALA A 388 -4.68 7.85 0.63
C ALA A 388 -5.80 7.03 -0.03
N ALA A 389 -6.63 7.68 -0.85
CA ALA A 389 -7.67 7.00 -1.62
C ALA A 389 -7.08 6.04 -2.68
N GLN A 390 -5.96 6.39 -3.31
CA GLN A 390 -5.25 5.51 -4.24
C GLN A 390 -4.67 4.28 -3.51
N PHE A 391 -4.07 4.49 -2.33
CA PHE A 391 -3.57 3.41 -1.49
C PHE A 391 -4.67 2.42 -1.10
N THR A 392 -5.82 2.93 -0.62
CA THR A 392 -6.97 2.11 -0.24
C THR A 392 -7.51 1.29 -1.41
N ARG A 393 -7.54 1.87 -2.62
CA ARG A 393 -7.95 1.13 -3.84
C ARG A 393 -6.97 0.01 -4.16
N THR A 394 -5.67 0.30 -4.11
CA THR A 394 -4.65 -0.73 -4.38
C THR A 394 -4.74 -1.88 -3.39
N LEU A 395 -5.02 -1.61 -2.11
CA LEU A 395 -5.24 -2.67 -1.12
C LEU A 395 -6.46 -3.52 -1.45
N LYS A 396 -7.59 -2.88 -1.83
CA LYS A 396 -8.79 -3.61 -2.24
C LYS A 396 -8.57 -4.49 -3.47
N ASP A 397 -7.86 -3.97 -4.49
CA ASP A 397 -7.52 -4.74 -5.70
C ASP A 397 -6.64 -5.95 -5.36
N VAL A 398 -5.71 -5.82 -4.42
CA VAL A 398 -4.87 -6.94 -3.94
C VAL A 398 -5.71 -7.97 -3.18
N ASP A 399 -6.62 -7.53 -2.31
CA ASP A 399 -7.50 -8.42 -1.56
C ASP A 399 -8.46 -9.18 -2.49
N GLU A 400 -9.00 -8.52 -3.50
CA GLU A 400 -9.87 -9.13 -4.51
C GLU A 400 -9.12 -10.19 -5.32
N LYS A 401 -7.91 -9.86 -5.80
CA LYS A 401 -7.06 -10.83 -6.50
C LYS A 401 -6.63 -12.01 -5.62
N ASN A 402 -6.36 -11.77 -4.34
CA ASN A 402 -6.06 -12.85 -3.41
C ASN A 402 -7.26 -13.77 -3.17
N ARG A 403 -8.49 -13.22 -3.14
CA ARG A 403 -9.72 -14.04 -3.09
C ARG A 403 -9.88 -14.86 -4.36
N GLU A 404 -9.77 -14.23 -5.54
CA GLU A 404 -9.84 -14.91 -6.82
C GLU A 404 -8.82 -16.06 -6.94
N LEU A 405 -7.57 -15.81 -6.50
CA LEU A 405 -6.54 -16.85 -6.46
C LEU A 405 -6.89 -17.99 -5.49
N ARG A 406 -7.44 -17.67 -4.32
CA ARG A 406 -7.88 -18.71 -3.36
C ARG A 406 -9.03 -19.53 -3.94
N ASP A 407 -10.02 -18.90 -4.56
CA ASP A 407 -11.15 -19.56 -5.17
C ASP A 407 -10.72 -20.42 -6.35
N THR A 408 -9.80 -19.94 -7.17
CA THR A 408 -9.19 -20.70 -8.26
C THR A 408 -8.43 -21.91 -7.73
N ASN A 409 -7.58 -21.73 -6.70
CA ASN A 409 -6.85 -22.83 -6.07
C ASN A 409 -7.80 -23.84 -5.42
N ALA A 410 -8.86 -23.40 -4.76
CA ALA A 410 -9.87 -24.28 -4.20
C ALA A 410 -10.63 -25.06 -5.29
N SER A 411 -10.84 -24.46 -6.45
CA SER A 411 -11.47 -25.12 -7.59
C SER A 411 -10.55 -26.19 -8.21
N ILE A 412 -9.26 -25.87 -8.37
CA ILE A 412 -8.25 -26.83 -8.86
C ILE A 412 -8.08 -28.01 -7.89
N ALA A 413 -8.16 -27.75 -6.59
CA ALA A 413 -8.06 -28.79 -5.56
C ALA A 413 -9.19 -29.84 -5.62
N ARG A 414 -10.31 -29.54 -6.26
CA ARG A 414 -11.39 -30.52 -6.51
C ARG A 414 -11.00 -31.54 -7.58
N PHE A 415 -10.04 -31.23 -8.44
CA PHE A 415 -9.57 -32.12 -9.50
C PHE A 415 -8.26 -32.83 -9.14
N VAL A 416 -7.48 -32.26 -8.23
CA VAL A 416 -6.21 -32.86 -7.76
C VAL A 416 -6.32 -33.08 -6.24
N PRO A 417 -6.46 -34.34 -5.78
CA PRO A 417 -6.57 -34.62 -4.34
C PRO A 417 -5.34 -34.14 -3.58
N PHE A 418 -5.56 -33.41 -2.47
CA PHE A 418 -4.42 -32.97 -1.61
C PHE A 418 -3.62 -34.15 -1.08
N GLY A 419 -4.28 -35.29 -0.76
CA GLY A 419 -3.59 -36.48 -0.33
C GLY A 419 -2.61 -37.05 -1.37
N PHE A 420 -2.87 -36.84 -2.66
CA PHE A 420 -1.94 -37.19 -3.74
C PHE A 420 -0.71 -36.28 -3.72
N LEU A 421 -0.90 -34.97 -3.55
CA LEU A 421 0.21 -34.01 -3.47
C LEU A 421 1.10 -34.30 -2.24
N ASP A 422 0.49 -34.55 -1.11
CA ASP A 422 1.18 -34.88 0.15
C ASP A 422 1.98 -36.18 0.01
N ALA A 423 1.39 -37.21 -0.61
CA ALA A 423 2.06 -38.47 -0.90
C ALA A 423 3.29 -38.31 -1.84
N LEU A 424 3.25 -37.32 -2.76
CA LEU A 424 4.38 -36.93 -3.59
C LEU A 424 5.38 -36.03 -2.87
N GLY A 425 5.09 -35.53 -1.66
CA GLY A 425 5.91 -34.55 -0.93
C GLY A 425 5.85 -33.16 -1.53
N LYS A 426 4.75 -32.78 -2.20
CA LYS A 426 4.50 -31.48 -2.81
C LYS A 426 3.44 -30.70 -2.03
N ARG A 427 3.58 -29.39 -1.95
CA ARG A 427 2.64 -28.52 -1.24
C ARG A 427 1.56 -27.91 -2.13
N THR A 428 1.90 -27.71 -3.40
CA THR A 428 1.03 -27.07 -4.39
C THR A 428 1.09 -27.80 -5.73
N VAL A 429 0.02 -27.66 -6.51
CA VAL A 429 -0.04 -28.24 -7.88
C VAL A 429 1.06 -27.65 -8.77
N SER A 430 1.45 -26.42 -8.55
CA SER A 430 2.52 -25.75 -9.33
C SER A 430 3.92 -26.33 -9.12
N GLU A 431 4.13 -27.07 -8.04
CA GLU A 431 5.40 -27.78 -7.77
C GLU A 431 5.50 -29.13 -8.47
N VAL A 432 4.36 -29.62 -9.01
CA VAL A 432 4.29 -30.92 -9.63
C VAL A 432 4.90 -30.87 -11.03
N GLN A 433 5.85 -31.78 -11.29
CA GLN A 433 6.51 -31.90 -12.58
C GLN A 433 6.27 -33.28 -13.18
N ARG A 434 6.38 -33.37 -14.50
CA ARG A 434 6.31 -34.64 -15.21
C ARG A 434 7.40 -35.58 -14.72
N GLY A 435 7.01 -36.79 -14.33
CA GLY A 435 7.93 -37.84 -13.87
C GLY A 435 8.24 -37.75 -12.37
N ASP A 436 7.62 -36.83 -11.61
CA ASP A 436 7.67 -36.89 -10.16
C ASP A 436 7.07 -38.22 -9.69
N ALA A 437 7.82 -38.96 -8.90
CA ALA A 437 7.37 -40.26 -8.38
C ALA A 437 7.96 -40.53 -6.98
N GLN A 438 7.19 -41.22 -6.15
CA GLN A 438 7.57 -41.67 -4.81
C GLN A 438 7.14 -43.10 -4.59
N VAL A 439 8.02 -43.89 -3.98
CA VAL A 439 7.66 -45.23 -3.51
C VAL A 439 7.12 -45.11 -2.07
N ARG A 440 5.89 -45.58 -1.89
CA ARG A 440 5.22 -45.56 -0.58
C ARG A 440 4.61 -46.90 -0.29
N GLU A 441 4.47 -47.23 0.98
CA GLU A 441 3.63 -48.33 1.44
C GLU A 441 2.25 -47.75 1.83
N MET A 442 1.22 -48.21 1.13
CA MET A 442 -0.15 -47.78 1.34
C MET A 442 -1.13 -48.93 1.25
N ALA A 443 -2.25 -48.81 1.97
CA ALA A 443 -3.37 -49.67 1.63
C ALA A 443 -4.14 -49.07 0.46
N VAL A 444 -4.51 -49.96 -0.47
CA VAL A 444 -5.27 -49.64 -1.67
C VAL A 444 -6.63 -50.30 -1.54
N MET A 445 -7.67 -49.52 -1.79
CA MET A 445 -9.04 -49.97 -1.77
C MET A 445 -9.66 -49.75 -3.13
N PHE A 446 -10.27 -50.80 -3.68
CA PHE A 446 -11.19 -50.74 -4.82
C PHE A 446 -12.60 -50.98 -4.30
N CYS A 447 -13.53 -50.19 -4.76
CA CYS A 447 -14.95 -50.35 -4.51
C CYS A 447 -15.74 -50.23 -5.81
N ASP A 448 -16.69 -51.10 -6.08
CA ASP A 448 -17.50 -51.09 -7.30
C ASP A 448 -18.99 -51.40 -7.00
N LEU A 449 -19.89 -50.81 -7.78
CA LEU A 449 -21.34 -51.05 -7.67
C LEU A 449 -21.71 -52.31 -8.43
N ARG A 450 -22.42 -53.25 -7.77
CA ARG A 450 -22.86 -54.49 -8.42
C ARG A 450 -24.08 -54.27 -9.32
N GLY A 451 -23.94 -54.67 -10.55
CA GLY A 451 -25.05 -54.61 -11.54
C GLY A 451 -25.31 -53.16 -12.01
N PHE A 452 -24.30 -52.26 -11.91
CA PHE A 452 -24.46 -50.85 -12.27
C PHE A 452 -24.85 -50.69 -13.76
N THR A 453 -24.34 -51.45 -14.68
CA THR A 453 -24.66 -51.38 -16.11
C THR A 453 -26.17 -51.53 -16.33
N THR A 454 -26.81 -52.54 -15.72
CA THR A 454 -28.25 -52.79 -15.80
C THR A 454 -29.05 -51.66 -15.13
N LEU A 455 -28.54 -51.13 -14.01
CA LEU A 455 -29.17 -50.00 -13.33
C LEU A 455 -29.10 -48.74 -14.21
N ALA A 456 -27.97 -48.43 -14.79
CA ALA A 456 -27.77 -47.29 -15.65
C ALA A 456 -28.67 -47.33 -16.93
N GLU A 457 -28.80 -48.52 -17.53
CA GLU A 457 -29.72 -48.74 -18.66
C GLU A 457 -31.17 -48.45 -18.27
N SER A 458 -31.57 -48.77 -17.05
CA SER A 458 -32.93 -48.54 -16.56
C SER A 458 -33.22 -47.07 -16.21
N LEU A 459 -32.22 -46.29 -15.77
CA LEU A 459 -32.38 -44.91 -15.33
C LEU A 459 -32.26 -43.88 -16.45
N GLY A 460 -31.54 -44.16 -17.50
CA GLY A 460 -31.17 -43.21 -18.53
C GLY A 460 -30.03 -42.23 -18.06
N PRO A 461 -29.42 -41.47 -18.98
CA PRO A 461 -28.15 -40.78 -18.71
C PRO A 461 -28.21 -39.77 -17.57
N GLN A 462 -29.22 -38.91 -17.52
CA GLN A 462 -29.27 -37.83 -16.51
C GLN A 462 -29.51 -38.36 -15.09
N GLU A 463 -30.39 -39.32 -14.94
CA GLU A 463 -30.70 -39.95 -13.64
C GLU A 463 -29.54 -40.81 -13.16
N THR A 464 -28.80 -41.44 -14.09
CA THR A 464 -27.57 -42.18 -13.80
C THR A 464 -26.51 -41.23 -13.21
N PHE A 465 -26.29 -40.05 -13.82
CA PHE A 465 -25.35 -39.05 -13.26
C PHE A 465 -25.80 -38.56 -11.89
N ARG A 466 -27.07 -38.29 -11.67
CA ARG A 466 -27.59 -37.90 -10.35
C ARG A 466 -27.37 -38.98 -9.32
N PHE A 467 -27.70 -40.22 -9.66
CA PHE A 467 -27.51 -41.38 -8.78
C PHE A 467 -26.01 -41.57 -8.40
N ILE A 468 -25.11 -41.54 -9.40
CA ILE A 468 -23.67 -41.68 -9.15
C ILE A 468 -23.18 -40.58 -8.21
N ASN A 469 -23.56 -39.30 -8.47
CA ASN A 469 -23.12 -38.18 -7.62
C ASN A 469 -23.67 -38.31 -6.19
N ASP A 470 -24.94 -38.73 -6.00
CA ASP A 470 -25.53 -38.97 -4.67
C ASP A 470 -24.81 -40.14 -3.95
N TYR A 471 -24.53 -41.21 -4.68
CA TYR A 471 -23.75 -42.35 -4.17
C TYR A 471 -22.34 -41.92 -3.74
N LEU A 472 -21.58 -41.27 -4.63
CA LEU A 472 -20.21 -40.85 -4.36
C LEU A 472 -20.13 -39.86 -3.20
N ALA A 473 -21.10 -38.91 -3.13
CA ALA A 473 -21.19 -37.94 -2.03
C ALA A 473 -21.38 -38.59 -0.64
N ARG A 474 -21.91 -39.82 -0.61
CA ARG A 474 -22.08 -40.61 0.62
C ARG A 474 -20.85 -41.48 0.93
N MET A 475 -20.15 -41.93 -0.09
CA MET A 475 -18.94 -42.81 0.05
C MET A 475 -17.68 -42.01 0.39
N GLU A 476 -17.52 -40.89 -0.26
CA GLU A 476 -16.30 -40.05 -0.11
C GLU A 476 -15.98 -39.66 1.34
N PRO A 477 -16.93 -39.20 2.18
CA PRO A 477 -16.64 -38.86 3.57
C PRO A 477 -16.10 -40.03 4.40
N GLU A 478 -16.48 -41.26 4.06
CA GLU A 478 -16.01 -42.45 4.76
C GLU A 478 -14.54 -42.79 4.42
N VAL A 479 -14.12 -42.54 3.18
CA VAL A 479 -12.71 -42.65 2.78
C VAL A 479 -11.86 -41.65 3.56
N TYR A 480 -12.29 -40.38 3.65
CA TYR A 480 -11.57 -39.36 4.42
C TYR A 480 -11.59 -39.64 5.93
N ARG A 481 -12.65 -40.23 6.47
CA ARG A 481 -12.73 -40.64 7.89
C ARG A 481 -11.67 -41.70 8.20
N GLY A 482 -11.35 -42.56 7.23
CA GLY A 482 -10.24 -43.51 7.30
C GLY A 482 -8.85 -42.84 7.09
N ALA A 483 -8.76 -41.52 6.99
CA ALA A 483 -7.56 -40.80 6.62
C ALA A 483 -6.96 -41.19 5.26
N GLY A 484 -7.81 -41.69 4.36
CA GLY A 484 -7.49 -41.95 2.98
C GLY A 484 -7.86 -40.79 2.04
N PHE A 485 -7.53 -40.93 0.79
CA PHE A 485 -7.99 -40.04 -0.27
C PHE A 485 -8.38 -40.83 -1.50
N ILE A 486 -9.35 -40.29 -2.28
CA ILE A 486 -9.73 -40.89 -3.54
C ILE A 486 -8.71 -40.49 -4.58
N ASN A 487 -8.05 -41.48 -5.18
CA ASN A 487 -7.09 -41.24 -6.25
C ASN A 487 -7.79 -41.11 -7.60
N GLN A 488 -8.81 -41.94 -7.84
CA GLN A 488 -9.50 -41.96 -9.13
C GLN A 488 -10.91 -42.51 -8.98
N TYR A 489 -11.85 -41.95 -9.71
CA TYR A 489 -13.17 -42.55 -9.96
C TYR A 489 -13.12 -43.35 -11.27
N LEU A 490 -13.59 -44.57 -11.23
CA LEU A 490 -13.59 -45.52 -12.34
C LEU A 490 -15.02 -45.82 -12.83
N GLY A 491 -15.68 -44.76 -13.32
CA GLY A 491 -17.10 -44.84 -13.60
C GLY A 491 -17.90 -44.85 -12.30
N ASP A 492 -18.49 -45.99 -11.95
CA ASP A 492 -19.20 -46.24 -10.68
C ASP A 492 -18.25 -46.75 -9.58
N GLY A 493 -17.01 -47.06 -9.94
CA GLY A 493 -15.96 -47.53 -9.03
C GLY A 493 -15.17 -46.44 -8.39
N ILE A 494 -14.61 -46.71 -7.22
CA ILE A 494 -13.71 -45.83 -6.46
C ILE A 494 -12.39 -46.57 -6.23
N MET A 495 -11.28 -45.92 -6.59
CA MET A 495 -9.95 -46.29 -6.13
C MET A 495 -9.46 -45.29 -5.07
N ALA A 496 -9.28 -45.76 -3.84
CA ALA A 496 -8.81 -44.95 -2.73
C ALA A 496 -7.50 -45.48 -2.16
N LEU A 497 -6.69 -44.56 -1.66
CA LEU A 497 -5.38 -44.83 -1.07
C LEU A 497 -5.36 -44.38 0.39
N PHE A 498 -4.72 -45.20 1.23
CA PHE A 498 -4.63 -44.95 2.68
C PHE A 498 -3.15 -45.01 3.09
N PRO A 499 -2.49 -43.88 3.21
CA PRO A 499 -1.12 -43.83 3.71
C PRO A 499 -1.08 -44.13 5.21
N SER A 500 0.01 -44.77 5.67
CA SER A 500 0.29 -44.83 7.09
C SER A 500 0.65 -43.44 7.60
N GLN A 501 0.07 -43.02 8.72
CA GLN A 501 0.33 -41.71 9.33
C GLN A 501 1.32 -41.85 10.49
N GLU A 502 2.41 -41.11 10.42
CA GLU A 502 3.34 -40.93 11.53
C GLU A 502 2.79 -39.83 12.47
N GLY A 503 2.39 -40.19 13.66
CA GLY A 503 1.86 -39.25 14.68
C GLY A 503 1.38 -39.98 15.94
N PRO A 504 1.19 -39.30 17.06
CA PRO A 504 0.62 -39.90 18.26
C PRO A 504 -0.95 -39.80 18.26
N PRO A 505 -1.70 -40.91 18.20
CA PRO A 505 -1.21 -42.28 17.91
C PRO A 505 -0.96 -42.50 16.41
N PRO A 506 0.04 -43.33 16.04
CA PRO A 506 0.27 -43.68 14.65
C PRO A 506 -0.95 -44.49 14.15
N ARG A 507 -1.33 -44.25 12.90
CA ARG A 507 -2.40 -45.00 12.25
C ARG A 507 -1.83 -45.79 11.09
N SER A 508 -2.03 -47.09 11.10
CA SER A 508 -1.71 -47.91 9.95
C SER A 508 -2.64 -47.58 8.77
N GLY A 509 -2.11 -47.56 7.58
CA GLY A 509 -2.94 -47.46 6.36
C GLY A 509 -3.95 -48.59 6.26
N ALA A 510 -3.65 -49.77 6.83
CA ALA A 510 -4.58 -50.88 6.93
C ALA A 510 -5.79 -50.54 7.79
N ASP A 511 -5.57 -49.99 9.01
CA ASP A 511 -6.66 -49.57 9.88
C ASP A 511 -7.55 -48.51 9.23
N GLY A 512 -6.92 -47.55 8.55
CA GLY A 512 -7.62 -46.51 7.82
C GLY A 512 -8.52 -47.07 6.72
N ALA A 513 -7.98 -47.97 5.91
CA ALA A 513 -8.70 -48.58 4.80
C ALA A 513 -9.89 -49.45 5.29
N VAL A 514 -9.68 -50.25 6.34
CA VAL A 514 -10.75 -51.08 6.91
C VAL A 514 -11.83 -50.21 7.58
N THR A 515 -11.44 -49.14 8.28
CA THR A 515 -12.40 -48.18 8.84
C THR A 515 -13.22 -47.52 7.77
N GLY A 516 -12.58 -47.04 6.69
CA GLY A 516 -13.25 -46.43 5.54
C GLY A 516 -14.21 -47.39 4.86
N ALA A 517 -13.76 -48.63 4.60
CA ALA A 517 -14.59 -49.67 3.97
C ALA A 517 -15.82 -50.03 4.81
N ILE A 518 -15.67 -50.21 6.12
CA ILE A 518 -16.80 -50.44 7.03
C ILE A 518 -17.74 -49.23 7.02
N GLY A 519 -17.20 -48.00 7.02
CA GLY A 519 -17.99 -46.78 6.92
C GLY A 519 -18.80 -46.72 5.62
N MET A 520 -18.18 -47.04 4.48
CA MET A 520 -18.84 -47.06 3.19
C MET A 520 -20.02 -48.07 3.14
N CYS A 521 -19.82 -49.28 3.67
CA CYS A 521 -20.92 -50.26 3.76
C CYS A 521 -22.08 -49.73 4.60
N ARG A 522 -21.81 -49.13 5.76
CA ARG A 522 -22.85 -48.51 6.60
C ARG A 522 -23.55 -47.32 5.94
N ALA A 523 -22.81 -46.52 5.15
CA ALA A 523 -23.40 -45.44 4.37
C ALA A 523 -24.32 -46.00 3.25
N LEU A 524 -23.93 -47.13 2.64
CA LEU A 524 -24.75 -47.81 1.67
C LEU A 524 -26.05 -48.35 2.26
N ASP A 525 -26.00 -48.91 3.48
CA ASP A 525 -27.22 -49.36 4.18
C ASP A 525 -28.22 -48.24 4.34
N LYS A 526 -27.77 -47.04 4.75
CA LYS A 526 -28.60 -45.86 4.86
C LYS A 526 -29.19 -45.41 3.50
N LEU A 527 -28.38 -45.50 2.43
CA LEU A 527 -28.83 -45.22 1.09
C LEU A 527 -29.93 -46.23 0.67
N ASN A 528 -29.73 -47.52 0.95
CA ASN A 528 -30.68 -48.60 0.63
C ASN A 528 -31.99 -48.46 1.41
N ASP A 529 -31.96 -48.05 2.68
CA ASP A 529 -33.15 -47.73 3.48
C ASP A 529 -33.98 -46.62 2.80
N ALA A 530 -33.32 -45.56 2.32
CA ALA A 530 -33.98 -44.49 1.61
C ALA A 530 -34.54 -44.96 0.28
N ARG A 531 -33.81 -45.78 -0.48
CA ARG A 531 -34.25 -46.38 -1.74
C ARG A 531 -35.47 -47.29 -1.56
N THR A 532 -35.41 -48.16 -0.58
CA THR A 532 -36.52 -49.07 -0.26
C THR A 532 -37.78 -48.31 0.13
N LYS A 533 -37.66 -47.25 0.95
CA LYS A 533 -38.80 -46.35 1.26
C LYS A 533 -39.36 -45.65 0.03
N ALA A 534 -38.53 -45.41 -0.97
CA ALA A 534 -38.95 -44.83 -2.26
C ALA A 534 -39.43 -45.90 -3.26
N GLY A 535 -39.56 -47.18 -2.92
CA GLY A 535 -39.96 -48.26 -3.80
C GLY A 535 -38.89 -48.69 -4.81
N LEU A 536 -37.63 -48.28 -4.61
CA LEU A 536 -36.52 -48.61 -5.50
C LEU A 536 -35.74 -49.83 -4.95
N ALA A 537 -35.21 -50.64 -5.86
CA ALA A 537 -34.38 -51.79 -5.49
C ALA A 537 -33.09 -51.35 -4.76
N PRO A 538 -32.68 -52.09 -3.70
CA PRO A 538 -31.41 -51.85 -3.04
C PRO A 538 -30.24 -52.13 -3.99
N VAL A 539 -29.13 -51.37 -3.79
CA VAL A 539 -27.89 -51.55 -4.52
C VAL A 539 -26.83 -52.23 -3.61
N ARG A 540 -25.86 -52.89 -4.21
CA ARG A 540 -24.80 -53.57 -3.49
C ARG A 540 -23.43 -53.07 -3.98
N ILE A 541 -22.41 -53.13 -3.11
CA ILE A 541 -21.05 -52.87 -3.47
C ILE A 541 -20.14 -54.07 -3.21
N GLY A 542 -19.04 -54.13 -3.92
CA GLY A 542 -17.89 -54.98 -3.60
C GLY A 542 -16.72 -54.15 -3.23
N ILE A 543 -16.05 -54.40 -2.10
CA ILE A 543 -14.87 -53.70 -1.66
C ILE A 543 -13.71 -54.71 -1.51
N GLY A 544 -12.59 -54.45 -2.15
CA GLY A 544 -11.33 -55.18 -1.98
C GLY A 544 -10.23 -54.29 -1.41
N VAL A 545 -9.57 -54.71 -0.32
CA VAL A 545 -8.49 -53.97 0.31
C VAL A 545 -7.23 -54.81 0.39
N HIS A 546 -6.11 -54.27 -0.14
CA HIS A 546 -4.79 -54.85 0.00
C HIS A 546 -3.78 -53.76 0.39
N ILE A 547 -2.69 -54.13 1.06
CA ILE A 547 -1.63 -53.22 1.46
C ILE A 547 -0.28 -53.68 0.89
N GLY A 548 0.51 -52.74 0.39
CA GLY A 548 1.83 -53.03 -0.11
C GLY A 548 2.56 -51.81 -0.63
N ARG A 549 3.74 -52.04 -1.14
CA ARG A 549 4.55 -50.97 -1.76
C ARG A 549 4.02 -50.66 -3.16
N LEU A 550 3.84 -49.38 -3.42
CA LEU A 550 3.44 -48.84 -4.71
C LEU A 550 4.25 -47.62 -5.06
N MET A 551 4.29 -47.28 -6.33
CA MET A 551 4.80 -46.02 -6.84
C MET A 551 3.61 -45.11 -7.13
N ILE A 552 3.58 -43.96 -6.47
CA ILE A 552 2.66 -42.87 -6.76
C ILE A 552 3.43 -41.79 -7.52
N GLY A 553 2.88 -41.27 -8.60
CA GLY A 553 3.62 -40.35 -9.44
C GLY A 553 2.75 -39.70 -10.51
N THR A 554 3.37 -38.81 -11.29
CA THR A 554 2.72 -38.12 -12.41
C THR A 554 3.00 -38.86 -13.71
N ILE A 555 1.96 -39.16 -14.45
CA ILE A 555 1.99 -39.84 -15.76
C ILE A 555 1.35 -38.91 -16.78
N GLY A 556 1.94 -38.74 -17.93
CA GLY A 556 1.32 -37.98 -19.00
C GLY A 556 2.25 -37.36 -20.01
N GLY A 557 1.68 -36.61 -20.94
CA GLY A 557 2.35 -35.88 -22.00
C GLY A 557 2.82 -34.48 -21.58
N GLY A 558 3.09 -33.60 -22.56
CA GLY A 558 3.50 -32.21 -22.31
C GLY A 558 2.36 -31.30 -21.86
N GLU A 559 1.14 -31.60 -22.28
CA GLU A 559 -0.02 -30.73 -22.04
C GLU A 559 -0.97 -31.25 -20.93
N GLN A 560 -0.96 -32.58 -20.67
CA GLN A 560 -1.81 -33.18 -19.66
C GLN A 560 -1.02 -34.13 -18.78
N LEU A 561 -1.12 -33.93 -17.47
CA LEU A 561 -0.57 -34.80 -16.44
C LEU A 561 -1.71 -35.42 -15.65
N ASP A 562 -1.58 -36.69 -15.34
CA ASP A 562 -2.53 -37.39 -14.47
C ASP A 562 -1.79 -37.98 -13.27
N GLY A 563 -2.48 -38.12 -12.15
CA GLY A 563 -1.96 -38.76 -10.97
C GLY A 563 -2.08 -40.29 -11.11
N GLY A 564 -0.94 -40.97 -11.27
CA GLY A 564 -0.90 -42.42 -11.48
C GLY A 564 -0.39 -43.14 -10.26
N VAL A 565 -0.88 -44.40 -10.10
CA VAL A 565 -0.41 -45.35 -9.09
C VAL A 565 -0.05 -46.66 -9.76
N ILE A 566 1.18 -47.13 -9.55
CA ILE A 566 1.69 -48.34 -10.15
C ILE A 566 2.23 -49.26 -9.05
N GLY A 567 1.79 -50.49 -9.05
CA GLY A 567 2.28 -51.54 -8.15
C GLY A 567 1.47 -52.80 -8.17
N ASP A 568 2.07 -53.91 -7.75
CA ASP A 568 1.36 -55.19 -7.65
C ASP A 568 0.21 -55.13 -6.63
N CYS A 569 0.36 -54.35 -5.58
CA CYS A 569 -0.72 -54.16 -4.57
C CYS A 569 -1.97 -53.51 -5.14
N VAL A 570 -1.85 -52.66 -6.17
CA VAL A 570 -3.00 -52.06 -6.86
C VAL A 570 -3.80 -53.12 -7.58
N ASN A 571 -3.09 -53.99 -8.33
CA ASN A 571 -3.71 -55.11 -9.04
C ASN A 571 -4.30 -56.16 -8.09
N ALA A 572 -3.63 -56.41 -6.94
CA ALA A 572 -4.12 -57.33 -5.93
C ALA A 572 -5.42 -56.84 -5.30
N SER A 573 -5.50 -55.54 -4.97
CA SER A 573 -6.72 -54.93 -4.43
C SER A 573 -7.88 -54.96 -5.41
N ALA A 574 -7.65 -54.65 -6.68
CA ALA A 574 -8.68 -54.76 -7.74
C ALA A 574 -9.18 -56.18 -7.92
N ARG A 575 -8.31 -57.18 -7.82
CA ARG A 575 -8.72 -58.61 -7.89
C ARG A 575 -9.53 -59.03 -6.67
N LEU A 576 -9.18 -58.54 -5.45
CA LEU A 576 -9.97 -58.79 -4.27
C LEU A 576 -11.37 -58.22 -4.40
N GLU A 577 -11.50 -57.00 -4.94
CA GLU A 577 -12.82 -56.43 -5.24
C GLU A 577 -13.61 -57.39 -6.17
N GLY A 578 -13.01 -57.80 -7.31
CA GLY A 578 -13.70 -58.74 -8.22
C GLY A 578 -14.05 -60.06 -7.57
N MET A 579 -13.26 -60.60 -6.64
CA MET A 579 -13.55 -61.82 -5.89
C MET A 579 -14.75 -61.67 -4.95
N THR A 580 -15.10 -60.45 -4.51
CA THR A 580 -16.30 -60.21 -3.67
C THR A 580 -17.57 -60.72 -4.33
N LYS A 581 -17.63 -60.71 -5.66
CA LYS A 581 -18.75 -61.26 -6.44
C LYS A 581 -18.78 -62.79 -6.36
N MET A 582 -17.62 -63.41 -6.45
CA MET A 582 -17.49 -64.87 -6.43
C MET A 582 -17.86 -65.47 -5.07
N TYR A 583 -17.35 -64.86 -4.00
CA TYR A 583 -17.60 -65.30 -2.63
C TYR A 583 -18.93 -64.72 -2.08
N ALA A 584 -19.66 -63.94 -2.86
CA ALA A 584 -20.88 -63.26 -2.47
C ALA A 584 -20.77 -62.43 -1.15
N THR A 585 -19.65 -61.75 -1.00
CA THR A 585 -19.35 -60.91 0.16
C THR A 585 -19.31 -59.43 -0.21
N ASN A 586 -19.44 -58.51 0.74
CA ASN A 586 -19.38 -57.09 0.47
C ASN A 586 -17.95 -56.52 0.62
N LEU A 587 -17.13 -57.09 1.55
CA LEU A 587 -15.80 -56.60 1.86
C LEU A 587 -14.81 -57.72 2.04
N LEU A 588 -13.78 -57.77 1.20
CA LEU A 588 -12.64 -58.66 1.27
C LEU A 588 -11.35 -57.88 1.57
N ILE A 589 -10.60 -58.40 2.49
CA ILE A 589 -9.25 -57.89 2.81
C ILE A 589 -8.21 -59.02 2.69
N SER A 590 -6.97 -58.63 2.37
CA SER A 590 -5.88 -59.60 2.27
C SER A 590 -5.26 -59.92 3.59
N GLY A 591 -4.49 -61.05 3.69
CA GLY A 591 -3.75 -61.43 4.85
C GLY A 591 -2.70 -60.39 5.29
N GLU A 592 -2.13 -59.65 4.32
CA GLU A 592 -1.18 -58.57 4.54
C GLU A 592 -1.85 -57.38 5.25
N VAL A 593 -3.13 -57.09 4.94
CA VAL A 593 -3.93 -56.09 5.66
C VAL A 593 -4.14 -56.54 7.09
N VAL A 594 -4.60 -57.82 7.26
CA VAL A 594 -4.82 -58.39 8.60
C VAL A 594 -3.57 -58.32 9.47
N ALA A 595 -2.40 -58.64 8.92
CA ALA A 595 -1.14 -58.61 9.63
C ALA A 595 -0.71 -57.18 10.08
N LYS A 596 -1.26 -56.14 9.45
CA LYS A 596 -0.96 -54.71 9.73
C LYS A 596 -2.07 -53.98 10.46
N LEU A 597 -3.13 -54.65 10.85
CA LEU A 597 -4.16 -54.10 11.73
C LEU A 597 -3.58 -53.94 13.13
N ASP A 598 -3.62 -52.74 13.68
CA ASP A 598 -3.12 -52.45 15.04
C ASP A 598 -4.22 -51.82 15.92
N GLY A 599 -4.96 -50.85 15.42
CA GLY A 599 -6.01 -50.12 16.14
C GLY A 599 -7.42 -50.64 15.92
N VAL A 600 -7.70 -51.30 14.80
CA VAL A 600 -9.03 -51.80 14.40
C VAL A 600 -9.06 -53.32 14.56
N ARG A 601 -10.08 -53.84 15.23
CA ARG A 601 -10.26 -55.27 15.41
C ARG A 601 -11.62 -55.74 14.85
N PRO A 602 -11.72 -55.86 13.53
CA PRO A 602 -12.94 -56.33 12.91
C PRO A 602 -13.12 -57.85 13.16
N VAL A 603 -14.36 -58.33 13.14
CA VAL A 603 -14.63 -59.75 13.13
C VAL A 603 -14.30 -60.31 11.76
N LEU A 604 -13.29 -61.15 11.69
CA LEU A 604 -12.76 -61.66 10.45
C LEU A 604 -13.10 -63.19 10.27
N ARG A 605 -13.46 -63.53 9.01
CA ARG A 605 -13.60 -64.91 8.60
C ARG A 605 -12.59 -65.22 7.48
N HIS A 606 -11.66 -66.12 7.74
CA HIS A 606 -10.74 -66.58 6.69
C HIS A 606 -11.50 -67.40 5.66
N LEU A 607 -11.57 -66.92 4.41
CA LEU A 607 -12.32 -67.59 3.36
C LEU A 607 -11.49 -68.57 2.58
N ASP A 608 -10.30 -68.18 2.14
CA ASP A 608 -9.52 -68.96 1.23
C ASP A 608 -8.04 -68.53 1.20
N THR A 609 -7.21 -69.34 0.56
CA THR A 609 -5.88 -68.99 0.12
C THR A 609 -5.78 -69.27 -1.37
N VAL A 610 -5.62 -68.20 -2.16
CA VAL A 610 -5.73 -68.31 -3.62
C VAL A 610 -4.45 -67.76 -4.30
N THR A 611 -4.15 -68.38 -5.44
CA THR A 611 -3.10 -67.84 -6.34
C THR A 611 -3.80 -67.22 -7.54
N ALA A 612 -3.57 -65.94 -7.76
CA ALA A 612 -4.12 -65.25 -8.91
C ALA A 612 -3.36 -65.69 -10.20
N LYS A 613 -4.07 -65.70 -11.34
CA LYS A 613 -3.49 -66.06 -12.63
C LYS A 613 -2.22 -65.21 -12.94
N GLY A 614 -1.11 -65.87 -13.21
CA GLY A 614 0.17 -65.23 -13.54
C GLY A 614 0.99 -64.78 -12.29
N LYS A 615 0.62 -65.23 -11.09
CA LYS A 615 1.37 -65.04 -9.86
C LYS A 615 1.74 -66.39 -9.26
N THR A 616 2.86 -66.42 -8.55
CA THR A 616 3.37 -67.60 -7.86
C THR A 616 3.11 -67.53 -6.36
N GLU A 617 2.92 -66.33 -5.82
CA GLU A 617 2.68 -66.13 -4.41
C GLU A 617 1.19 -66.23 -4.05
N PRO A 618 0.83 -67.11 -3.09
CA PRO A 618 -0.55 -67.27 -2.62
C PRO A 618 -0.95 -66.10 -1.73
N MET A 619 -2.19 -65.65 -1.80
CA MET A 619 -2.79 -64.61 -1.00
C MET A 619 -3.93 -65.20 -0.18
N SER A 620 -3.83 -65.01 1.15
CA SER A 620 -4.96 -65.33 2.04
C SER A 620 -5.99 -64.21 2.00
N ILE A 621 -7.25 -64.58 1.90
CA ILE A 621 -8.39 -63.63 1.80
C ILE A 621 -9.33 -63.81 2.98
N TYR A 622 -9.76 -62.65 3.54
CA TYR A 622 -10.64 -62.59 4.71
C TYR A 622 -11.84 -61.76 4.39
N GLU A 623 -13.00 -62.21 4.82
CA GLU A 623 -14.23 -61.45 4.89
C GLU A 623 -14.32 -60.71 6.17
N VAL A 624 -14.79 -59.45 6.12
CA VAL A 624 -15.08 -58.60 7.29
C VAL A 624 -16.56 -58.74 7.58
N LEU A 625 -16.92 -59.38 8.70
CA LEU A 625 -18.29 -59.68 9.07
C LEU A 625 -19.05 -58.48 9.69
N ASP A 626 -18.36 -57.44 10.12
CA ASP A 626 -18.94 -56.24 10.76
C ASP A 626 -19.94 -55.47 9.86
N VAL A 627 -19.94 -55.72 8.59
CA VAL A 627 -20.75 -55.06 7.57
C VAL A 627 -21.69 -56.02 6.84
N ASP A 628 -21.73 -57.28 7.27
CA ASP A 628 -22.60 -58.29 6.66
C ASP A 628 -24.00 -58.29 7.33
N PRO A 629 -25.11 -58.17 6.55
CA PRO A 629 -26.46 -58.25 7.13
C PRO A 629 -26.72 -59.54 7.90
N SER A 630 -26.07 -60.63 7.51
CA SER A 630 -26.17 -61.94 8.17
C SER A 630 -25.06 -62.19 9.23
N ARG A 631 -24.41 -61.11 9.74
CA ARG A 631 -23.30 -61.17 10.69
C ARG A 631 -23.51 -62.16 11.84
N ASP A 632 -24.66 -62.08 12.53
CA ASP A 632 -24.92 -62.89 13.69
C ASP A 632 -25.06 -64.39 13.35
N VAL A 633 -25.64 -64.69 12.21
CA VAL A 633 -25.76 -66.04 11.70
C VAL A 633 -24.41 -66.57 11.26
N LYS A 634 -23.62 -65.78 10.53
CA LYS A 634 -22.25 -66.13 10.12
C LYS A 634 -21.34 -66.26 11.35
N ALA A 635 -21.50 -65.45 12.37
CA ALA A 635 -20.78 -65.58 13.61
C ALA A 635 -21.09 -66.87 14.36
N SER A 636 -22.33 -67.33 14.34
CA SER A 636 -22.73 -68.60 14.96
C SER A 636 -22.15 -69.83 14.23
N THR A 637 -21.88 -69.72 12.94
CA THR A 637 -21.27 -70.76 12.14
C THR A 637 -19.75 -70.64 11.98
N LEU A 638 -19.12 -69.62 12.53
CA LEU A 638 -17.72 -69.27 12.30
C LEU A 638 -16.75 -70.38 12.65
N GLU A 639 -16.94 -71.06 13.79
CA GLU A 639 -16.12 -72.16 14.23
C GLU A 639 -16.24 -73.32 13.21
N THR A 640 -17.46 -73.72 12.86
CA THR A 640 -17.71 -74.81 11.92
C THR A 640 -17.12 -74.48 10.53
N PHE A 641 -17.26 -73.23 10.07
CA PHE A 641 -16.65 -72.80 8.80
C PHE A 641 -15.13 -72.82 8.85
N THR A 642 -14.55 -72.36 9.97
CA THR A 642 -13.08 -72.33 10.13
C THR A 642 -12.52 -73.78 10.12
N ASP A 643 -13.21 -74.71 10.75
CA ASP A 643 -12.82 -76.10 10.73
C ASP A 643 -12.99 -76.74 9.34
N ALA A 644 -14.10 -76.45 8.63
CA ALA A 644 -14.33 -76.86 7.25
C ALA A 644 -13.16 -76.32 6.32
N GLN A 645 -12.79 -75.07 6.48
CA GLN A 645 -11.72 -74.43 5.73
C GLN A 645 -10.33 -75.05 6.04
N ARG A 646 -10.08 -75.45 7.28
CA ARG A 646 -8.88 -76.14 7.72
C ARG A 646 -8.80 -77.53 7.02
N GLN A 647 -9.90 -78.30 7.02
CA GLN A 647 -9.96 -79.58 6.33
C GLN A 647 -9.82 -79.46 4.79
N TYR A 648 -10.46 -78.43 4.21
CA TYR A 648 -10.29 -78.12 2.79
C TYR A 648 -8.86 -77.86 2.43
N ARG A 649 -8.13 -77.06 3.20
CA ARG A 649 -6.71 -76.78 2.97
C ARG A 649 -5.83 -78.02 3.16
N ALA A 650 -6.18 -78.90 4.06
CA ALA A 650 -5.45 -80.13 4.28
C ALA A 650 -5.71 -81.21 3.18
N GLY A 651 -6.65 -80.94 2.23
CA GLY A 651 -7.01 -81.90 1.17
C GLY A 651 -8.06 -82.91 1.62
N ALA A 652 -8.59 -82.77 2.83
CA ALA A 652 -9.67 -83.61 3.34
C ALA A 652 -11.04 -83.14 2.86
N PHE A 653 -11.26 -83.24 1.52
CA PHE A 653 -12.39 -82.60 0.82
C PHE A 653 -13.74 -83.15 1.25
N LYS A 654 -13.81 -84.47 1.61
CA LYS A 654 -15.03 -85.15 2.05
C LYS A 654 -15.48 -84.63 3.43
N GLU A 655 -14.59 -84.48 4.36
CA GLU A 655 -14.80 -83.93 5.69
C GLU A 655 -15.16 -82.45 5.58
N ALA A 656 -14.42 -81.65 4.75
CA ALA A 656 -14.73 -80.24 4.52
C ALA A 656 -16.14 -80.06 3.93
N LEU A 657 -16.52 -80.89 2.97
CA LEU A 657 -17.83 -80.87 2.34
C LEU A 657 -18.93 -81.02 3.37
N ALA A 658 -18.86 -82.06 4.23
CA ALA A 658 -19.88 -82.31 5.25
C ALA A 658 -19.99 -81.12 6.27
N MET A 659 -18.87 -80.44 6.55
CA MET A 659 -18.91 -79.25 7.41
C MET A 659 -19.48 -78.01 6.70
N PHE A 660 -19.16 -77.76 5.41
CA PHE A 660 -19.81 -76.70 4.63
C PHE A 660 -21.31 -76.93 4.46
N GLU A 661 -21.77 -78.17 4.32
CA GLU A 661 -23.19 -78.49 4.31
C GLU A 661 -23.89 -78.17 5.65
N ARG A 662 -23.23 -78.41 6.77
CA ARG A 662 -23.73 -77.98 8.10
C ARG A 662 -23.82 -76.46 8.24
N VAL A 663 -22.84 -75.72 7.73
CA VAL A 663 -22.92 -74.24 7.67
C VAL A 663 -24.13 -73.80 6.85
N LEU A 664 -24.29 -74.41 5.66
CA LEU A 664 -25.42 -74.06 4.74
C LEU A 664 -26.79 -74.51 5.27
N ALA A 665 -26.86 -75.50 6.17
CA ALA A 665 -28.09 -75.88 6.85
C ALA A 665 -28.59 -74.76 7.83
N ILE A 666 -27.66 -73.96 8.38
CA ILE A 666 -27.92 -72.84 9.27
C ILE A 666 -28.07 -71.54 8.47
N ASP A 667 -27.16 -71.27 7.51
CA ASP A 667 -27.18 -70.11 6.64
C ASP A 667 -27.20 -70.58 5.16
N PRO A 668 -28.39 -70.82 4.58
CA PRO A 668 -28.49 -71.25 3.21
C PRO A 668 -27.97 -70.24 2.19
N ASP A 669 -27.87 -68.94 2.56
CA ASP A 669 -27.48 -67.85 1.73
C ASP A 669 -25.95 -67.55 1.82
N ASP A 670 -25.19 -68.31 2.64
CA ASP A 670 -23.74 -68.15 2.73
C ASP A 670 -23.07 -68.54 1.38
N GLY A 671 -22.79 -67.51 0.59
CA GLY A 671 -22.19 -67.70 -0.75
C GLY A 671 -20.77 -68.25 -0.73
N ALA A 672 -19.99 -67.93 0.29
CA ALA A 672 -18.62 -68.46 0.47
C ALA A 672 -18.66 -69.96 0.79
N ALA A 673 -19.52 -70.37 1.70
CA ALA A 673 -19.72 -71.75 2.03
C ALA A 673 -20.23 -72.58 0.82
N ARG A 674 -21.16 -71.99 0.06
CA ARG A 674 -21.69 -72.62 -1.20
C ARG A 674 -20.59 -72.81 -2.21
N LEU A 675 -19.78 -71.79 -2.47
CA LEU A 675 -18.66 -71.86 -3.39
C LEU A 675 -17.63 -72.93 -2.98
N LEU A 676 -17.25 -72.98 -1.71
CA LEU A 676 -16.28 -73.94 -1.20
C LEU A 676 -16.78 -75.34 -1.21
N ARG A 677 -18.12 -75.56 -0.91
CA ARG A 677 -18.77 -76.83 -1.09
C ARG A 677 -18.70 -77.33 -2.53
N GLU A 678 -19.00 -76.49 -3.52
CA GLU A 678 -18.91 -76.84 -4.94
C GLU A 678 -17.48 -77.16 -5.38
N ARG A 679 -16.50 -76.46 -4.85
CA ARG A 679 -15.09 -76.76 -5.08
C ARG A 679 -14.67 -78.09 -4.45
N CYS A 680 -15.15 -78.45 -3.24
CA CYS A 680 -14.94 -79.77 -2.65
C CYS A 680 -15.46 -80.89 -3.60
N HIS A 681 -16.68 -80.74 -4.13
CA HIS A 681 -17.21 -81.70 -5.12
C HIS A 681 -16.33 -81.78 -6.37
N THR A 682 -15.89 -80.66 -6.90
CA THR A 682 -15.03 -80.66 -8.10
C THR A 682 -13.67 -81.30 -7.84
N LEU A 683 -13.04 -81.00 -6.71
CA LEU A 683 -11.73 -81.51 -6.32
C LEU A 683 -11.78 -83.01 -5.93
N MET A 684 -12.89 -83.50 -5.45
CA MET A 684 -13.10 -84.90 -5.24
C MET A 684 -13.32 -85.68 -6.56
N THR A 685 -13.93 -85.05 -7.55
CA THR A 685 -14.16 -85.65 -8.86
C THR A 685 -12.93 -85.62 -9.75
N TYR A 686 -12.20 -84.46 -9.66
CA TYR A 686 -10.96 -84.21 -10.41
C TYR A 686 -9.85 -83.80 -9.45
N PRO A 687 -9.23 -84.72 -8.73
CA PRO A 687 -8.21 -84.42 -7.75
C PRO A 687 -6.96 -83.87 -8.47
N PRO A 688 -6.34 -82.81 -7.97
CA PRO A 688 -5.10 -82.27 -8.51
C PRO A 688 -3.93 -83.22 -8.19
N ASP A 689 -2.91 -83.26 -9.07
CA ASP A 689 -1.74 -84.11 -8.88
C ASP A 689 -0.98 -83.79 -7.57
N ALA A 690 -0.99 -82.55 -7.15
CA ALA A 690 -0.48 -82.10 -5.85
C ALA A 690 -1.33 -80.97 -5.31
N TRP A 691 -1.97 -81.23 -4.13
CA TRP A 691 -2.76 -80.22 -3.41
C TRP A 691 -1.86 -79.49 -2.38
N THR A 692 -1.68 -78.21 -2.51
CA THR A 692 -0.86 -77.36 -1.63
C THR A 692 -1.68 -76.56 -0.58
N GLY A 693 -3.00 -76.75 -0.56
CA GLY A 693 -3.93 -75.97 0.22
C GLY A 693 -4.23 -74.59 -0.41
N VAL A 694 -3.81 -74.38 -1.61
CA VAL A 694 -3.98 -73.13 -2.36
C VAL A 694 -4.79 -73.38 -3.62
N TYR A 695 -5.84 -72.59 -3.83
CA TYR A 695 -6.67 -72.69 -5.03
C TYR A 695 -6.16 -71.80 -6.16
N ALA A 696 -5.79 -72.42 -7.29
CA ALA A 696 -5.36 -71.68 -8.46
C ALA A 696 -6.59 -71.14 -9.26
N MET A 697 -6.70 -69.83 -9.36
CA MET A 697 -7.79 -69.16 -10.07
C MET A 697 -7.60 -69.25 -11.57
N SER A 698 -8.55 -69.90 -12.27
CA SER A 698 -8.51 -70.08 -13.73
C SER A 698 -9.15 -68.96 -14.52
N ALA A 699 -10.02 -68.19 -13.93
CA ALA A 699 -10.72 -67.04 -14.55
C ALA A 699 -10.13 -65.68 -14.15
N LYS A 700 -10.30 -64.68 -15.04
CA LYS A 700 -9.92 -63.29 -14.77
C LYS A 700 -10.75 -62.70 -13.66
#